data_ffd21047cfb9f97d1b3111f801e120ad
#
_entry.id   ffd21047cfb9f97d1b3111f801e120ad
#
_cell.length_a   1.000
_cell.length_b   1.000
_cell.length_c   1.000
_cell.angle_alpha   90.00
_cell.angle_beta   90.00
_cell.angle_gamma   90.00
#
_symmetry.space_group_name_H-M   'P 1'
#
loop_
_entity.id
_entity.type
_entity.pdbx_description
1 polymer ?
#
loop_
_entity_poly.entity_id
_entity_poly.type
_entity_poly.pdbx_seq_one_letter_code
_entity_poly.pdbx_strand_id
1 'polypeptide(L)'
;MAVQAHELTKDYKYGFHDVDVSVFRTEKGISPEVVAAISKHKAEPEWMLKFRLKALDHFLKRPMPTWGADLSGIDFDNIYYYIKPVMEQGRSWDEVPESIRQTFDRLGIPEAERKFLAGVSAQYDSEVVYHNIREDLNRMGVLFSDCDTGLREHEEIFKRYFGTVIPPNDNKFAALNSAVWSGGSFVYVPKGLRVEIPLQAYFRINSDNMGQFERTLIIAEEGSYVHYIEGCTAPTYSSDSLHAAVVEIIAQPGAHVRYTTIQNWSDNVYNLVTKRAIAKEGAKVEWIDGNLGCLAAGTRVFTNNDVKTIEQIQPGDVVYSLTPEFEWTRQRVVATQVNPPRQTFRMTTVDHREVVATDNHPFLTLRKVGKVRSVQWLRLDEINPGDEIAISGLIPDNGQPYELPVLDRVKRSRNPFQTPGATNPDLMWLLGFYLGDGLKEQARVIFCAPLNDPAEPRIHEVLASQFGIETTSRQGVQLRANSAGLCRFLDAIGFGGNAITKRLPKWVYTIPFDQKRALIDGYIAADGHIRLNHKNISLTSVNRDLLEDIKALALSCGLNPLKISKWSRRELKPLGVEEKLYEHYFLYFGEHLPEVPVYFSAVMKIEKGEVVPTFDIEVDGAANFIANGVVAHNSKITMKYPSIYLMGERAHGEILSAAFAGSGQHQDAGSKCIHVAPNTTSNVVSRSISKGRGRTSYRGHIKVLPKATNVKCNVRCDALLLDEESRSDTYPYMDIENPDVTFGHEATVSKVGEDQIFYLQSRGIDEQQATALIVNGFFEPFVKELPMEYAVELNRLLALSMEGAIG
;
A
#
# COMPACT_ATOMS: atom_id res chain seq x y z
N MET A 1 -15.51 -14.96 -27.99
CA MET A 1 -16.43 -15.48 -26.97
C MET A 1 -16.24 -14.63 -25.71
N ALA A 2 -17.26 -13.90 -25.31
CA ALA A 2 -17.20 -13.10 -24.10
C ALA A 2 -17.23 -14.03 -22.89
N VAL A 3 -16.13 -14.10 -22.15
CA VAL A 3 -16.08 -14.77 -20.85
C VAL A 3 -16.92 -13.92 -19.89
N GLN A 4 -17.93 -14.51 -19.29
CA GLN A 4 -18.81 -13.80 -18.36
C GLN A 4 -18.00 -13.32 -17.15
N ALA A 5 -18.13 -12.05 -16.80
CA ALA A 5 -17.43 -11.38 -15.72
C ALA A 5 -17.58 -12.05 -14.32
N HIS A 6 -18.48 -13.02 -14.20
CA HIS A 6 -18.78 -13.70 -12.93
C HIS A 6 -17.77 -14.81 -12.55
N GLU A 7 -16.90 -15.26 -13.44
CA GLU A 7 -15.87 -16.27 -13.12
C GLU A 7 -14.49 -15.66 -12.76
N LEU A 8 -14.32 -14.36 -12.94
CA LEU A 8 -13.04 -13.67 -12.71
C LEU A 8 -12.82 -13.19 -11.27
N THR A 9 -13.76 -13.40 -10.36
CA THR A 9 -13.71 -12.88 -8.97
C THR A 9 -13.21 -13.86 -7.93
N LYS A 10 -12.51 -14.94 -8.32
CA LYS A 10 -11.92 -15.86 -7.35
C LYS A 10 -10.53 -15.40 -6.92
N ASP A 11 -10.44 -15.01 -5.67
CA ASP A 11 -9.29 -14.89 -4.75
C ASP A 11 -7.91 -14.57 -5.35
N TYR A 12 -7.44 -13.35 -5.05
CA TYR A 12 -6.04 -12.97 -5.27
C TYR A 12 -5.15 -13.70 -4.25
N LYS A 13 -4.21 -14.54 -4.74
CA LYS A 13 -3.53 -15.58 -3.97
C LYS A 13 -2.05 -15.28 -3.63
N TYR A 14 -1.52 -14.06 -3.84
CA TYR A 14 -0.08 -13.86 -3.95
C TYR A 14 0.66 -13.32 -2.70
N GLY A 15 0.01 -13.13 -1.57
CA GLY A 15 0.56 -12.49 -0.37
C GLY A 15 0.98 -13.40 0.79
N PHE A 16 0.98 -14.72 0.61
CA PHE A 16 1.35 -15.67 1.65
C PHE A 16 2.87 -15.87 1.75
N HIS A 17 3.37 -16.21 2.94
CA HIS A 17 4.73 -16.72 3.14
C HIS A 17 4.69 -18.10 3.80
N ASP A 18 5.71 -18.92 3.52
CA ASP A 18 5.88 -20.23 4.15
C ASP A 18 6.80 -20.11 5.37
N VAL A 19 6.82 -21.16 6.19
CA VAL A 19 7.76 -21.27 7.30
C VAL A 19 9.19 -21.16 6.75
N ASP A 20 10.02 -20.30 7.35
CA ASP A 20 11.43 -20.11 6.96
C ASP A 20 12.20 -21.43 7.18
N VAL A 21 12.37 -22.18 6.10
CA VAL A 21 13.15 -23.42 6.06
C VAL A 21 14.38 -23.15 5.22
N SER A 22 15.53 -22.97 5.85
CA SER A 22 16.80 -22.79 5.15
C SER A 22 17.78 -23.89 5.51
N VAL A 23 18.44 -24.44 4.47
CA VAL A 23 19.50 -25.44 4.62
C VAL A 23 20.84 -24.77 4.96
N PHE A 24 21.05 -23.58 4.43
CA PHE A 24 22.23 -22.75 4.68
C PHE A 24 21.88 -21.27 4.63
N ARG A 25 22.54 -20.48 5.48
CA ARG A 25 22.38 -19.01 5.55
C ARG A 25 23.72 -18.37 5.90
N THR A 26 24.08 -17.28 5.22
CA THR A 26 25.23 -16.45 5.58
C THR A 26 24.95 -15.64 6.87
N GLU A 27 25.97 -15.07 7.45
CA GLU A 27 25.80 -14.00 8.45
C GLU A 27 25.17 -12.75 7.81
N LYS A 28 24.59 -11.89 8.64
CA LYS A 28 24.09 -10.58 8.21
C LYS A 28 25.22 -9.63 7.91
N GLY A 29 24.95 -8.65 7.04
CA GLY A 29 25.91 -7.67 6.59
C GLY A 29 26.76 -8.17 5.43
N ILE A 30 27.38 -7.22 4.71
CA ILE A 30 28.22 -7.52 3.54
C ILE A 30 29.70 -7.35 3.89
N SER A 31 30.46 -8.42 3.69
CA SER A 31 31.92 -8.44 3.94
C SER A 31 32.64 -9.34 2.94
N PRO A 32 33.98 -9.25 2.82
CA PRO A 32 34.76 -10.19 2.00
C PRO A 32 34.56 -11.66 2.39
N GLU A 33 34.35 -11.95 3.68
CA GLU A 33 34.10 -13.28 4.21
C GLU A 33 32.76 -13.82 3.75
N VAL A 34 31.70 -13.01 3.80
CA VAL A 34 30.36 -13.36 3.29
C VAL A 34 30.42 -13.63 1.79
N VAL A 35 31.08 -12.79 1.01
CA VAL A 35 31.25 -12.98 -0.45
C VAL A 35 32.03 -14.25 -0.76
N ALA A 36 33.13 -14.53 -0.02
CA ALA A 36 33.90 -15.74 -0.17
C ALA A 36 33.11 -17.00 0.23
N ALA A 37 32.28 -16.91 1.29
CA ALA A 37 31.40 -18.01 1.72
C ALA A 37 30.37 -18.35 0.64
N ILE A 38 29.75 -17.37 -0.01
CA ILE A 38 28.81 -17.56 -1.14
C ILE A 38 29.51 -18.32 -2.27
N SER A 39 30.67 -17.81 -2.73
CA SER A 39 31.44 -18.41 -3.83
C SER A 39 31.90 -19.84 -3.52
N LYS A 40 32.36 -20.08 -2.30
CA LYS A 40 32.76 -21.43 -1.84
C LYS A 40 31.55 -22.38 -1.80
N HIS A 41 30.40 -21.93 -1.28
CA HIS A 41 29.20 -22.75 -1.19
C HIS A 41 28.65 -23.16 -2.56
N LYS A 42 28.76 -22.24 -3.54
CA LYS A 42 28.37 -22.46 -4.94
C LYS A 42 29.43 -23.21 -5.77
N ALA A 43 30.58 -23.55 -5.18
CA ALA A 43 31.72 -24.19 -5.86
C ALA A 43 32.13 -23.45 -7.15
N GLU A 44 32.21 -22.15 -7.10
CA GLU A 44 32.51 -21.30 -8.25
C GLU A 44 33.99 -21.37 -8.65
N PRO A 45 34.32 -21.15 -9.94
CA PRO A 45 35.67 -21.01 -10.39
C PRO A 45 36.36 -19.76 -9.81
N GLU A 46 37.71 -19.81 -9.65
CA GLU A 46 38.49 -18.74 -9.02
C GLU A 46 38.28 -17.35 -9.65
N TRP A 47 38.05 -17.30 -10.98
CA TRP A 47 37.83 -16.02 -11.67
C TRP A 47 36.51 -15.36 -11.22
N MET A 48 35.49 -16.15 -10.85
CA MET A 48 34.22 -15.62 -10.35
C MET A 48 34.40 -15.05 -8.95
N LEU A 49 35.14 -15.72 -8.06
CA LEU A 49 35.47 -15.15 -6.75
C LEU A 49 36.21 -13.82 -6.88
N LYS A 50 37.22 -13.74 -7.78
CA LYS A 50 37.93 -12.49 -8.06
C LYS A 50 37.02 -11.39 -8.59
N PHE A 51 36.06 -11.74 -9.45
CA PHE A 51 35.02 -10.82 -9.96
C PHE A 51 34.16 -10.29 -8.83
N ARG A 52 33.69 -11.14 -7.95
CA ARG A 52 32.85 -10.79 -6.78
C ARG A 52 33.57 -9.85 -5.82
N LEU A 53 34.81 -10.17 -5.44
CA LEU A 53 35.61 -9.34 -4.53
C LEU A 53 35.95 -7.96 -5.13
N LYS A 54 36.20 -7.90 -6.43
CA LYS A 54 36.35 -6.62 -7.13
C LYS A 54 35.05 -5.80 -7.12
N ALA A 55 33.93 -6.45 -7.29
CA ALA A 55 32.64 -5.80 -7.22
C ALA A 55 32.31 -5.26 -5.81
N LEU A 56 32.67 -6.01 -4.78
CA LEU A 56 32.56 -5.57 -3.39
C LEU A 56 33.37 -4.30 -3.14
N ASP A 57 34.59 -4.23 -3.61
CA ASP A 57 35.44 -3.04 -3.48
C ASP A 57 34.80 -1.80 -4.16
N HIS A 58 34.21 -2.00 -5.35
CA HIS A 58 33.43 -0.93 -6.01
C HIS A 58 32.20 -0.51 -5.21
N PHE A 59 31.46 -1.46 -4.63
CA PHE A 59 30.28 -1.18 -3.81
C PHE A 59 30.65 -0.33 -2.58
N LEU A 60 31.69 -0.71 -1.86
CA LEU A 60 32.13 -0.01 -0.65
C LEU A 60 32.61 1.42 -0.94
N LYS A 61 33.33 1.61 -2.03
CA LYS A 61 33.87 2.93 -2.42
C LYS A 61 32.84 3.89 -3.00
N ARG A 62 31.77 3.37 -3.62
CA ARG A 62 30.81 4.21 -4.33
C ARG A 62 29.78 4.79 -3.36
N PRO A 63 29.54 6.14 -3.35
CA PRO A 63 28.53 6.75 -2.51
C PRO A 63 27.11 6.33 -2.94
N MET A 64 26.16 6.51 -2.05
CA MET A 64 24.74 6.37 -2.39
C MET A 64 24.34 7.41 -3.44
N PRO A 65 23.44 7.06 -4.37
CA PRO A 65 22.89 8.05 -5.31
C PRO A 65 22.08 9.10 -4.56
N THR A 66 22.26 10.36 -4.95
CA THR A 66 21.56 11.53 -4.36
C THR A 66 20.42 12.05 -5.24
N TRP A 67 20.15 11.37 -6.34
CA TRP A 67 19.07 11.65 -7.29
C TRP A 67 18.00 10.57 -7.22
N GLY A 68 16.77 10.88 -7.52
CA GLY A 68 15.65 9.95 -7.45
C GLY A 68 14.98 9.98 -6.07
N ALA A 69 14.50 8.83 -5.63
CA ALA A 69 13.87 8.66 -4.33
C ALA A 69 14.91 8.58 -3.18
N ASP A 70 14.50 8.85 -1.95
CA ASP A 70 15.36 8.74 -0.77
C ASP A 70 15.63 7.27 -0.44
N LEU A 71 16.91 6.89 -0.41
CA LEU A 71 17.41 5.55 -0.13
C LEU A 71 18.18 5.47 1.19
N SER A 72 18.10 6.49 2.04
CA SER A 72 18.85 6.56 3.31
C SER A 72 18.39 5.51 4.33
N GLY A 73 17.18 4.98 4.18
CA GLY A 73 16.63 3.94 5.06
C GLY A 73 17.15 2.53 4.80
N ILE A 74 18.02 2.29 3.80
CA ILE A 74 18.56 0.95 3.55
C ILE A 74 19.69 0.64 4.52
N ASP A 75 19.47 -0.35 5.39
CA ASP A 75 20.45 -0.87 6.34
C ASP A 75 21.18 -2.10 5.76
N PHE A 76 22.35 -1.89 5.15
CA PHE A 76 23.15 -2.94 4.53
C PHE A 76 23.74 -3.92 5.54
N ASP A 77 23.84 -3.57 6.81
CA ASP A 77 24.42 -4.43 7.85
C ASP A 77 23.39 -5.41 8.42
N ASN A 78 22.08 -5.16 8.20
CA ASN A 78 21.00 -6.00 8.71
C ASN A 78 20.35 -6.90 7.64
N ILE A 79 21.01 -7.12 6.49
CA ILE A 79 20.52 -7.93 5.38
C ILE A 79 21.26 -9.26 5.31
N TYR A 80 20.52 -10.36 5.08
CA TYR A 80 21.08 -11.63 4.63
C TYR A 80 21.32 -11.59 3.12
N TYR A 81 22.53 -11.82 2.69
CA TYR A 81 22.91 -11.75 1.27
C TYR A 81 22.81 -13.07 0.54
N TYR A 82 22.64 -14.18 1.27
CA TYR A 82 22.42 -15.49 0.67
C TYR A 82 21.72 -16.44 1.65
N ILE A 83 20.62 -17.04 1.18
CA ILE A 83 19.86 -18.08 1.89
C ILE A 83 19.57 -19.21 0.90
N LYS A 84 19.94 -20.46 1.24
CA LYS A 84 19.64 -21.64 0.44
C LYS A 84 18.44 -22.40 1.04
N PRO A 85 17.28 -22.43 0.34
CA PRO A 85 16.07 -23.05 0.87
C PRO A 85 16.05 -24.58 0.73
N VAL A 86 16.69 -25.15 -0.30
CA VAL A 86 16.66 -26.58 -0.64
C VAL A 86 18.07 -27.10 -0.96
N MET A 87 18.29 -28.42 -0.81
CA MET A 87 19.58 -29.04 -1.12
C MET A 87 19.80 -29.16 -2.62
N GLU A 88 18.78 -29.56 -3.38
CA GLU A 88 18.84 -29.82 -4.83
C GLU A 88 17.65 -29.17 -5.54
N GLN A 89 17.85 -28.80 -6.81
CA GLN A 89 16.82 -28.24 -7.70
C GLN A 89 15.96 -29.35 -8.27
N GLY A 90 14.63 -29.20 -8.21
CA GLY A 90 13.68 -30.14 -8.83
C GLY A 90 13.54 -29.94 -10.33
N ARG A 91 13.38 -31.04 -11.07
CA ARG A 91 13.02 -31.06 -12.51
C ARG A 91 11.54 -31.34 -12.75
N SER A 92 10.84 -31.79 -11.73
CA SER A 92 9.38 -31.90 -11.71
C SER A 92 8.85 -31.21 -10.43
N TRP A 93 7.62 -30.74 -10.46
CA TRP A 93 6.97 -30.14 -9.29
C TRP A 93 6.82 -31.11 -8.13
N ASP A 94 6.84 -32.42 -8.39
CA ASP A 94 6.77 -33.45 -7.36
C ASP A 94 8.08 -33.64 -6.58
N GLU A 95 9.20 -33.16 -7.13
CA GLU A 95 10.52 -33.14 -6.48
C GLU A 95 10.74 -31.89 -5.61
N VAL A 96 9.90 -30.87 -5.77
CA VAL A 96 9.96 -29.63 -4.95
C VAL A 96 9.31 -29.91 -3.60
N PRO A 97 9.91 -29.47 -2.47
CA PRO A 97 9.30 -29.62 -1.15
C PRO A 97 7.87 -29.09 -1.11
N GLU A 98 7.00 -29.83 -0.43
CA GLU A 98 5.54 -29.60 -0.42
C GLU A 98 5.17 -28.15 -0.05
N SER A 99 5.84 -27.56 0.95
CA SER A 99 5.61 -26.17 1.37
C SER A 99 5.89 -25.18 0.23
N ILE A 100 7.04 -25.34 -0.44
CA ILE A 100 7.45 -24.49 -1.55
C ILE A 100 6.55 -24.72 -2.78
N ARG A 101 6.20 -26.01 -3.07
CA ARG A 101 5.28 -26.37 -4.15
C ARG A 101 3.91 -25.70 -3.98
N GLN A 102 3.34 -25.77 -2.78
CA GLN A 102 2.07 -25.12 -2.48
C GLN A 102 2.13 -23.60 -2.70
N THR A 103 3.28 -22.97 -2.46
CA THR A 103 3.50 -21.58 -2.78
C THR A 103 3.31 -21.32 -4.28
N PHE A 104 4.00 -22.07 -5.12
CA PHE A 104 3.91 -21.88 -6.57
C PHE A 104 2.58 -22.38 -7.18
N ASP A 105 1.90 -23.36 -6.57
CA ASP A 105 0.54 -23.77 -6.94
C ASP A 105 -0.47 -22.63 -6.70
N ARG A 106 -0.36 -21.95 -5.55
CA ARG A 106 -1.20 -20.77 -5.26
C ARG A 106 -0.95 -19.62 -6.22
N LEU A 107 0.28 -19.49 -6.71
CA LEU A 107 0.67 -18.52 -7.74
C LEU A 107 0.18 -18.91 -9.14
N GLY A 108 -0.30 -20.16 -9.32
CA GLY A 108 -0.79 -20.67 -10.61
C GLY A 108 0.32 -21.02 -11.60
N ILE A 109 1.60 -21.03 -11.20
CA ILE A 109 2.75 -21.25 -12.09
C ILE A 109 2.74 -22.63 -12.73
N PRO A 110 2.48 -23.77 -12.02
CA PRO A 110 2.44 -25.09 -12.64
C PRO A 110 1.32 -25.24 -13.70
N GLU A 111 0.22 -24.53 -13.55
CA GLU A 111 -0.87 -24.55 -14.54
C GLU A 111 -0.52 -23.74 -15.78
N ALA A 112 0.10 -22.55 -15.59
CA ALA A 112 0.56 -21.71 -16.70
C ALA A 112 1.65 -22.41 -17.53
N GLU A 113 2.59 -23.13 -16.87
CA GLU A 113 3.62 -23.93 -17.55
C GLU A 113 3.01 -24.94 -18.51
N ARG A 114 2.05 -25.76 -18.01
CA ARG A 114 1.44 -26.82 -18.81
C ARG A 114 0.65 -26.32 -20.02
N LYS A 115 0.11 -25.10 -19.94
CA LYS A 115 -0.81 -24.58 -20.97
C LYS A 115 -0.15 -23.63 -21.97
N PHE A 116 0.80 -22.81 -21.53
CA PHE A 116 1.16 -21.59 -22.28
C PHE A 116 2.66 -21.31 -22.39
N LEU A 117 3.54 -22.03 -21.69
CA LEU A 117 4.95 -21.69 -21.60
C LEU A 117 5.85 -22.74 -22.26
N ALA A 118 6.98 -22.26 -22.79
CA ALA A 118 8.01 -23.12 -23.36
C ALA A 118 9.03 -23.59 -22.32
N GLY A 119 9.09 -22.95 -21.20
CA GLY A 119 9.93 -23.28 -20.06
C GLY A 119 9.63 -22.40 -18.87
N VAL A 120 9.88 -22.93 -17.67
CA VAL A 120 9.66 -22.23 -16.37
C VAL A 120 10.86 -22.39 -15.48
N SER A 121 11.25 -21.29 -14.82
CA SER A 121 12.23 -21.27 -13.74
C SER A 121 11.57 -20.63 -12.51
N ALA A 122 11.58 -21.31 -11.36
CA ALA A 122 11.01 -20.79 -10.13
C ALA A 122 12.10 -20.65 -9.08
N GLN A 123 12.36 -19.41 -8.67
CA GLN A 123 13.32 -19.07 -7.63
C GLN A 123 12.62 -18.74 -6.32
N TYR A 124 13.17 -19.28 -5.22
CA TYR A 124 12.71 -19.04 -3.87
C TYR A 124 13.92 -18.57 -3.04
N ASP A 125 13.85 -17.35 -2.51
CA ASP A 125 14.99 -16.66 -1.90
C ASP A 125 16.21 -16.56 -2.83
N SER A 126 17.35 -17.18 -2.49
CA SER A 126 18.59 -17.06 -3.26
C SER A 126 18.79 -18.14 -4.32
N GLU A 127 17.93 -19.16 -4.38
CA GLU A 127 18.17 -20.31 -5.27
C GLU A 127 16.97 -20.65 -6.13
N VAL A 128 17.23 -21.12 -7.35
CA VAL A 128 16.19 -21.72 -8.19
C VAL A 128 15.85 -23.10 -7.66
N VAL A 129 14.61 -23.30 -7.27
CA VAL A 129 14.09 -24.53 -6.65
C VAL A 129 13.44 -25.48 -7.65
N TYR A 130 13.00 -24.92 -8.78
CA TYR A 130 12.39 -25.67 -9.89
C TYR A 130 12.83 -25.08 -11.23
N HIS A 131 13.14 -25.95 -12.16
CA HIS A 131 13.47 -25.56 -13.53
C HIS A 131 13.04 -26.63 -14.53
N ASN A 132 12.41 -26.19 -15.62
CA ASN A 132 12.05 -27.05 -16.73
C ASN A 132 12.05 -26.26 -18.05
N ILE A 133 12.42 -26.92 -19.15
CA ILE A 133 12.30 -26.43 -20.52
C ILE A 133 11.77 -27.54 -21.41
N ARG A 134 10.97 -27.19 -22.41
CA ARG A 134 10.46 -28.15 -23.39
C ARG A 134 11.60 -28.89 -24.10
N GLU A 135 11.48 -30.20 -24.16
CA GLU A 135 12.52 -31.09 -24.69
C GLU A 135 12.87 -30.80 -26.17
N ASP A 136 11.91 -30.38 -26.98
CA ASP A 136 12.16 -29.99 -28.36
C ASP A 136 13.09 -28.76 -28.47
N LEU A 137 12.93 -27.76 -27.62
CA LEU A 137 13.80 -26.59 -27.57
C LEU A 137 15.19 -26.94 -27.08
N ASN A 138 15.29 -27.80 -26.06
CA ASN A 138 16.56 -28.28 -25.54
C ASN A 138 17.36 -29.05 -26.63
N ARG A 139 16.69 -29.91 -27.40
CA ARG A 139 17.29 -30.63 -28.53
C ARG A 139 17.74 -29.71 -29.68
N MET A 140 17.11 -28.55 -29.82
CA MET A 140 17.51 -27.53 -30.80
C MET A 140 18.64 -26.65 -30.30
N GLY A 141 19.15 -26.86 -29.04
CA GLY A 141 20.28 -26.16 -28.46
C GLY A 141 19.91 -24.89 -27.74
N VAL A 142 18.63 -24.64 -27.44
CA VAL A 142 18.22 -23.56 -26.55
C VAL A 142 18.65 -23.91 -25.14
N LEU A 143 19.42 -23.02 -24.50
CA LEU A 143 19.73 -23.13 -23.09
C LEU A 143 18.80 -22.19 -22.32
N PHE A 144 18.14 -22.76 -21.32
CA PHE A 144 17.41 -22.01 -20.32
C PHE A 144 17.68 -22.68 -18.97
N SER A 145 18.37 -22.01 -18.08
CA SER A 145 18.73 -22.48 -16.74
C SER A 145 18.87 -21.29 -15.79
N ASP A 146 19.16 -21.53 -14.52
CA ASP A 146 19.69 -20.50 -13.66
C ASP A 146 21.15 -20.15 -14.02
N CYS A 147 21.59 -18.96 -13.59
CA CYS A 147 22.94 -18.50 -13.87
C CYS A 147 24.03 -19.35 -13.18
N ASP A 148 23.74 -19.98 -12.05
CA ASP A 148 24.70 -20.86 -11.35
C ASP A 148 24.94 -22.13 -12.14
N THR A 149 23.89 -22.72 -12.70
CA THR A 149 24.00 -23.86 -13.63
C THR A 149 24.67 -23.46 -14.94
N GLY A 150 24.32 -22.28 -15.51
CA GLY A 150 24.98 -21.72 -16.69
C GLY A 150 26.48 -21.53 -16.50
N LEU A 151 26.91 -21.07 -15.32
CA LEU A 151 28.32 -20.92 -14.98
C LEU A 151 29.06 -22.26 -14.92
N ARG A 152 28.41 -23.29 -14.32
CA ARG A 152 29.05 -24.63 -14.18
C ARG A 152 29.07 -25.42 -15.47
N GLU A 153 28.00 -25.43 -16.24
CA GLU A 153 27.83 -26.34 -17.39
C GLU A 153 28.22 -25.68 -18.73
N HIS A 154 28.18 -24.34 -18.77
CA HIS A 154 28.43 -23.56 -20.00
C HIS A 154 29.44 -22.42 -19.76
N GLU A 155 30.50 -22.68 -18.95
CA GLU A 155 31.45 -21.67 -18.46
C GLU A 155 32.01 -20.77 -19.56
N GLU A 156 32.36 -21.33 -20.74
CA GLU A 156 32.94 -20.55 -21.83
C GLU A 156 31.97 -19.49 -22.38
N ILE A 157 30.69 -19.87 -22.59
CA ILE A 157 29.66 -18.93 -23.05
C ILE A 157 29.40 -17.91 -21.93
N PHE A 158 29.19 -18.39 -20.72
CA PHE A 158 28.89 -17.57 -19.56
C PHE A 158 30.01 -16.50 -19.35
N LYS A 159 31.28 -16.90 -19.30
CA LYS A 159 32.42 -16.02 -19.10
C LYS A 159 32.61 -14.98 -20.21
N ARG A 160 32.21 -15.34 -21.46
CA ARG A 160 32.28 -14.44 -22.62
C ARG A 160 31.35 -13.26 -22.49
N TYR A 161 30.15 -13.45 -21.90
CA TYR A 161 29.08 -12.47 -21.92
C TYR A 161 28.77 -11.86 -20.56
N PHE A 162 28.95 -12.59 -19.47
CA PHE A 162 28.62 -12.16 -18.12
C PHE A 162 29.40 -10.91 -17.68
N GLY A 163 28.69 -9.88 -17.21
CA GLY A 163 29.28 -8.62 -16.74
C GLY A 163 29.82 -7.74 -17.84
N THR A 164 29.55 -8.04 -19.12
CA THR A 164 30.04 -7.26 -20.26
C THR A 164 29.14 -6.10 -20.62
N VAL A 165 27.84 -6.22 -20.33
CA VAL A 165 26.83 -5.16 -20.55
C VAL A 165 26.70 -4.29 -19.32
N ILE A 166 26.68 -4.89 -18.12
CA ILE A 166 26.65 -4.21 -16.84
C ILE A 166 27.86 -4.65 -16.03
N PRO A 167 29.01 -3.96 -16.16
CA PRO A 167 30.20 -4.30 -15.40
C PRO A 167 30.07 -3.97 -13.92
N PRO A 168 30.88 -4.57 -13.03
CA PRO A 168 30.77 -4.40 -11.57
C PRO A 168 31.01 -2.97 -11.08
N ASN A 169 31.56 -2.10 -11.92
CA ASN A 169 31.79 -0.68 -11.61
C ASN A 169 30.71 0.26 -12.21
N ASP A 170 29.57 -0.25 -12.66
CA ASP A 170 28.53 0.55 -13.33
C ASP A 170 27.85 1.52 -12.35
N ASN A 171 27.14 1.01 -11.38
CA ASN A 171 26.50 1.78 -10.30
C ASN A 171 26.58 1.03 -8.97
N LYS A 172 26.18 1.65 -7.85
CA LYS A 172 26.32 1.06 -6.52
C LYS A 172 25.57 -0.27 -6.39
N PHE A 173 24.32 -0.35 -6.90
CA PHE A 173 23.48 -1.56 -6.78
C PHE A 173 23.88 -2.65 -7.77
N ALA A 174 24.38 -2.29 -8.95
CA ALA A 174 25.00 -3.25 -9.87
C ALA A 174 26.33 -3.82 -9.29
N ALA A 175 27.10 -3.02 -8.57
CA ALA A 175 28.28 -3.49 -7.83
C ALA A 175 27.88 -4.45 -6.71
N LEU A 176 26.83 -4.12 -5.93
CA LEU A 176 26.27 -4.98 -4.90
C LEU A 176 25.82 -6.33 -5.48
N ASN A 177 24.96 -6.30 -6.50
CA ASN A 177 24.54 -7.52 -7.19
C ASN A 177 25.74 -8.33 -7.67
N SER A 178 26.71 -7.70 -8.34
CA SER A 178 27.89 -8.39 -8.85
C SER A 178 28.73 -9.06 -7.76
N ALA A 179 28.70 -8.55 -6.51
CA ALA A 179 29.38 -9.15 -5.37
C ALA A 179 28.66 -10.37 -4.80
N VAL A 180 27.31 -10.34 -4.78
CA VAL A 180 26.49 -11.33 -4.03
C VAL A 180 25.44 -12.04 -4.85
N TRP A 181 25.40 -11.89 -6.16
CA TRP A 181 24.37 -12.49 -7.03
C TRP A 181 24.19 -13.98 -6.82
N SER A 182 22.94 -14.46 -6.99
CA SER A 182 22.59 -15.88 -6.94
C SER A 182 21.33 -16.15 -7.73
N GLY A 183 21.21 -17.33 -8.34
CA GLY A 183 20.06 -17.71 -9.16
C GLY A 183 19.89 -16.83 -10.39
N GLY A 184 18.69 -16.41 -10.66
CA GLY A 184 18.31 -15.68 -11.86
C GLY A 184 18.16 -16.57 -13.08
N SER A 185 18.31 -16.02 -14.31
CA SER A 185 18.10 -16.77 -15.54
C SER A 185 19.26 -16.65 -16.51
N PHE A 186 19.71 -17.77 -17.02
CA PHE A 186 20.65 -17.87 -18.14
C PHE A 186 19.92 -18.40 -19.37
N VAL A 187 19.79 -17.54 -20.40
CA VAL A 187 19.10 -17.87 -21.66
C VAL A 187 20.09 -17.72 -22.81
N TYR A 188 20.25 -18.79 -23.59
CA TYR A 188 21.00 -18.77 -24.83
C TYR A 188 20.16 -19.35 -25.97
N VAL A 189 19.96 -18.58 -27.02
CA VAL A 189 19.18 -18.99 -28.22
C VAL A 189 20.10 -19.06 -29.41
N PRO A 190 20.27 -20.24 -30.01
CA PRO A 190 21.12 -20.45 -31.20
C PRO A 190 20.73 -19.60 -32.41
N LYS A 191 21.70 -19.41 -33.28
CA LYS A 191 21.55 -18.68 -34.54
C LYS A 191 20.33 -19.13 -35.36
N GLY A 192 19.51 -18.15 -35.77
CA GLY A 192 18.33 -18.34 -36.65
C GLY A 192 17.15 -19.03 -35.99
N LEU A 193 17.24 -19.46 -34.75
CA LEU A 193 16.16 -20.12 -34.02
C LEU A 193 15.16 -19.13 -33.46
N ARG A 194 13.86 -19.44 -33.64
CA ARG A 194 12.77 -18.62 -33.07
C ARG A 194 12.04 -19.39 -31.99
N VAL A 195 12.09 -18.87 -30.74
CA VAL A 195 11.34 -19.39 -29.59
C VAL A 195 10.05 -18.59 -29.48
N GLU A 196 9.00 -19.05 -30.22
CA GLU A 196 7.71 -18.32 -30.33
C GLU A 196 6.89 -18.34 -29.05
N ILE A 197 7.01 -19.42 -28.27
CA ILE A 197 6.32 -19.54 -26.95
C ILE A 197 7.22 -18.96 -25.88
N PRO A 198 6.70 -18.11 -24.98
CA PRO A 198 7.52 -17.45 -23.98
C PRO A 198 8.25 -18.40 -23.01
N LEU A 199 9.44 -18.01 -22.59
CA LEU A 199 10.14 -18.54 -21.41
C LEU A 199 9.79 -17.66 -20.20
N GLN A 200 9.53 -18.26 -19.05
CA GLN A 200 9.18 -17.52 -17.83
C GLN A 200 10.11 -17.83 -16.68
N ALA A 201 10.55 -16.80 -15.96
CA ALA A 201 11.09 -16.95 -14.63
C ALA A 201 10.19 -16.26 -13.61
N TYR A 202 10.09 -16.87 -12.44
CA TYR A 202 9.33 -16.33 -11.32
C TYR A 202 10.21 -16.24 -10.09
N PHE A 203 10.28 -15.04 -9.48
CA PHE A 203 11.14 -14.77 -8.33
C PHE A 203 10.28 -14.48 -7.10
N ARG A 204 10.57 -15.21 -6.00
CA ARG A 204 9.87 -15.08 -4.73
C ARG A 204 10.88 -14.85 -3.60
N ILE A 205 10.79 -13.71 -2.90
CA ILE A 205 11.42 -13.54 -1.59
C ILE A 205 10.49 -14.19 -0.56
N ASN A 206 11.03 -14.99 0.36
CA ASN A 206 10.22 -15.62 1.40
C ASN A 206 10.84 -15.56 2.80
N SER A 207 12.03 -15.01 2.99
CA SER A 207 12.69 -14.89 4.28
C SER A 207 12.80 -13.43 4.74
N ASP A 208 12.60 -13.19 6.04
CA ASP A 208 12.70 -11.86 6.64
C ASP A 208 14.15 -11.31 6.63
N ASN A 209 14.33 -10.02 6.46
CA ASN A 209 15.64 -9.35 6.26
C ASN A 209 16.46 -9.94 5.11
N MET A 210 15.81 -10.54 4.12
CA MET A 210 16.46 -11.11 2.95
C MET A 210 16.67 -10.06 1.87
N GLY A 211 17.89 -10.03 1.31
CA GLY A 211 18.14 -9.36 0.04
C GLY A 211 18.08 -10.37 -1.12
N GLN A 212 17.34 -10.06 -2.18
CA GLN A 212 17.32 -10.85 -3.40
C GLN A 212 18.15 -10.17 -4.50
N PHE A 213 19.14 -10.90 -5.04
CA PHE A 213 20.16 -10.38 -5.93
C PHE A 213 20.31 -11.25 -7.19
N GLU A 214 19.18 -11.58 -7.82
CA GLU A 214 19.19 -12.39 -9.03
C GLU A 214 19.90 -11.69 -10.19
N ARG A 215 20.49 -12.50 -11.08
CA ARG A 215 21.13 -12.03 -12.30
C ARG A 215 20.59 -12.74 -13.52
N THR A 216 20.02 -11.98 -14.46
CA THR A 216 19.48 -12.50 -15.71
C THR A 216 20.42 -12.16 -16.85
N LEU A 217 20.86 -13.20 -17.60
CA LEU A 217 21.74 -13.08 -18.77
C LEU A 217 21.04 -13.72 -19.97
N ILE A 218 20.66 -12.91 -20.96
CA ILE A 218 19.98 -13.36 -22.18
C ILE A 218 20.89 -13.11 -23.38
N ILE A 219 21.22 -14.17 -24.10
CA ILE A 219 22.03 -14.13 -25.34
C ILE A 219 21.18 -14.68 -26.47
N ALA A 220 20.81 -13.82 -27.40
CA ALA A 220 20.13 -14.17 -28.63
C ALA A 220 21.11 -14.10 -29.81
N GLU A 221 21.48 -15.25 -30.34
CA GLU A 221 22.42 -15.33 -31.46
C GLU A 221 21.81 -14.80 -32.78
N GLU A 222 22.61 -14.64 -33.81
CA GLU A 222 22.26 -13.99 -35.06
C GLU A 222 20.92 -14.50 -35.63
N GLY A 223 19.95 -13.59 -35.93
CA GLY A 223 18.65 -13.85 -36.47
C GLY A 223 17.69 -14.64 -35.59
N SER A 224 18.00 -14.85 -34.29
CA SER A 224 17.15 -15.58 -33.36
C SER A 224 16.04 -14.71 -32.78
N TYR A 225 15.02 -15.35 -32.19
CA TYR A 225 13.92 -14.68 -31.48
C TYR A 225 13.66 -15.35 -30.12
N VAL A 226 13.43 -14.53 -29.09
CA VAL A 226 12.96 -15.00 -27.79
C VAL A 226 12.09 -13.96 -27.10
N HIS A 227 11.00 -14.44 -26.48
CA HIS A 227 10.21 -13.69 -25.53
C HIS A 227 10.46 -14.27 -24.13
N TYR A 228 11.00 -13.46 -23.26
CA TYR A 228 11.24 -13.81 -21.85
C TYR A 228 10.33 -12.98 -20.95
N ILE A 229 9.70 -13.64 -19.97
CA ILE A 229 8.77 -13.05 -19.03
C ILE A 229 9.32 -13.22 -17.63
N GLU A 230 9.26 -12.15 -16.84
CA GLU A 230 9.68 -12.13 -15.45
C GLU A 230 8.53 -11.73 -14.54
N GLY A 231 8.19 -12.59 -13.60
CA GLY A 231 7.27 -12.29 -12.49
C GLY A 231 8.02 -12.21 -11.17
N CYS A 232 7.76 -11.17 -10.38
CA CYS A 232 8.42 -10.99 -9.08
C CYS A 232 7.38 -10.70 -7.99
N THR A 233 7.49 -11.40 -6.84
CA THR A 233 6.66 -11.14 -5.66
C THR A 233 7.45 -11.26 -4.37
N ALA A 234 7.01 -10.55 -3.33
CA ALA A 234 7.46 -10.75 -1.96
C ALA A 234 6.26 -10.65 -1.01
N PRO A 235 6.21 -11.44 0.07
CA PRO A 235 5.30 -11.20 1.19
C PRO A 235 5.75 -9.97 1.97
N THR A 236 4.86 -9.44 2.82
CA THR A 236 5.19 -8.32 3.69
C THR A 236 5.82 -8.83 4.98
N TYR A 237 7.03 -8.36 5.31
CA TYR A 237 7.73 -8.63 6.56
C TYR A 237 7.75 -7.40 7.47
N SER A 238 8.16 -7.61 8.73
CA SER A 238 8.36 -6.52 9.71
C SER A 238 9.58 -5.64 9.40
N SER A 239 10.52 -6.13 8.62
CA SER A 239 11.72 -5.44 8.19
C SER A 239 11.72 -5.16 6.69
N ASP A 240 12.51 -4.16 6.30
CA ASP A 240 12.70 -3.82 4.89
C ASP A 240 13.50 -4.91 4.17
N SER A 241 13.06 -5.26 2.96
CA SER A 241 13.77 -6.15 2.05
C SER A 241 14.40 -5.36 0.90
N LEU A 242 15.55 -5.83 0.42
CA LEU A 242 16.26 -5.20 -0.71
C LEU A 242 16.24 -6.11 -1.93
N HIS A 243 15.61 -5.67 -3.00
CA HIS A 243 15.70 -6.29 -4.31
C HIS A 243 16.63 -5.48 -5.21
N ALA A 244 17.80 -6.02 -5.53
CA ALA A 244 18.76 -5.36 -6.41
C ALA A 244 19.24 -6.31 -7.51
N ALA A 245 18.39 -6.53 -8.51
CA ALA A 245 18.63 -7.39 -9.65
C ALA A 245 19.47 -6.72 -10.74
N VAL A 246 20.12 -7.56 -11.55
CA VAL A 246 20.81 -7.12 -12.77
C VAL A 246 20.34 -7.96 -13.95
N VAL A 247 19.93 -7.28 -15.04
CA VAL A 247 19.50 -7.92 -16.28
C VAL A 247 20.40 -7.46 -17.44
N GLU A 248 21.06 -8.40 -18.06
CA GLU A 248 21.93 -8.19 -19.23
C GLU A 248 21.35 -8.90 -20.45
N ILE A 249 21.11 -8.17 -21.54
CA ILE A 249 20.63 -8.71 -22.81
C ILE A 249 21.65 -8.42 -23.91
N ILE A 250 22.05 -9.45 -24.65
CA ILE A 250 22.90 -9.34 -25.84
C ILE A 250 22.12 -9.87 -27.05
N ALA A 251 21.61 -8.96 -27.86
CA ALA A 251 20.99 -9.29 -29.14
C ALA A 251 22.04 -9.20 -30.26
N GLN A 252 22.44 -10.34 -30.80
CA GLN A 252 23.39 -10.46 -31.90
C GLN A 252 22.75 -9.98 -33.23
N PRO A 253 23.49 -9.85 -34.35
CA PRO A 253 22.94 -9.28 -35.59
C PRO A 253 21.61 -9.90 -36.01
N GLY A 254 20.60 -9.07 -36.28
CA GLY A 254 19.27 -9.51 -36.68
C GLY A 254 18.46 -10.23 -35.61
N ALA A 255 18.96 -10.39 -34.40
CA ALA A 255 18.22 -11.04 -33.31
C ALA A 255 17.11 -10.13 -32.77
N HIS A 256 16.05 -10.75 -32.24
CA HIS A 256 14.96 -10.03 -31.60
C HIS A 256 14.69 -10.59 -30.20
N VAL A 257 14.81 -9.74 -29.19
CA VAL A 257 14.56 -10.08 -27.79
C VAL A 257 13.42 -9.20 -27.25
N ARG A 258 12.38 -9.84 -26.76
CA ARG A 258 11.31 -9.20 -26.01
C ARG A 258 11.41 -9.62 -24.55
N TYR A 259 11.43 -8.63 -23.66
CA TYR A 259 11.49 -8.84 -22.22
C TYR A 259 10.30 -8.16 -21.55
N THR A 260 9.49 -8.96 -20.89
CA THR A 260 8.30 -8.47 -20.17
C THR A 260 8.49 -8.71 -18.68
N THR A 261 8.17 -7.73 -17.85
CA THR A 261 8.19 -7.90 -16.39
C THR A 261 6.93 -7.33 -15.75
N ILE A 262 6.36 -8.14 -14.85
CA ILE A 262 5.24 -7.74 -13.99
C ILE A 262 5.70 -7.95 -12.56
N GLN A 263 5.65 -6.87 -11.78
CA GLN A 263 6.15 -6.87 -10.41
C GLN A 263 5.05 -6.48 -9.44
N ASN A 264 4.88 -7.34 -8.43
CA ASN A 264 3.95 -7.18 -7.34
C ASN A 264 4.73 -7.31 -6.03
N TRP A 265 5.44 -6.26 -5.69
CA TRP A 265 6.22 -6.18 -4.46
C TRP A 265 5.35 -5.72 -3.30
N SER A 266 5.62 -6.28 -2.13
CA SER A 266 5.10 -5.77 -0.86
C SER A 266 5.69 -4.39 -0.53
N ASP A 267 5.03 -3.71 0.39
CA ASP A 267 5.24 -2.29 0.70
C ASP A 267 6.57 -1.98 1.38
N ASN A 268 7.29 -3.00 1.86
CA ASN A 268 8.57 -2.91 2.54
C ASN A 268 9.77 -3.26 1.65
N VAL A 269 9.62 -3.34 0.31
CA VAL A 269 10.71 -3.68 -0.62
C VAL A 269 11.29 -2.44 -1.28
N TYR A 270 12.60 -2.23 -1.13
CA TYR A 270 13.38 -1.37 -2.01
C TYR A 270 13.69 -2.11 -3.31
N ASN A 271 13.01 -1.76 -4.37
CA ASN A 271 13.14 -2.42 -5.67
C ASN A 271 14.06 -1.60 -6.59
N LEU A 272 15.35 -1.95 -6.64
CA LEU A 272 16.43 -1.20 -7.27
C LEU A 272 17.13 -2.03 -8.36
N VAL A 273 16.50 -2.14 -9.52
CA VAL A 273 16.93 -3.03 -10.61
C VAL A 273 17.72 -2.27 -11.67
N THR A 274 18.84 -2.84 -12.11
CA THR A 274 19.63 -2.35 -13.25
C THR A 274 19.41 -3.24 -14.47
N LYS A 275 18.74 -2.71 -15.51
CA LYS A 275 18.45 -3.43 -16.76
C LYS A 275 19.17 -2.80 -17.95
N ARG A 276 19.92 -3.60 -18.72
CA ARG A 276 20.58 -3.10 -19.92
C ARG A 276 20.66 -4.12 -21.04
N ALA A 277 20.45 -3.64 -22.27
CA ALA A 277 20.59 -4.42 -23.47
C ALA A 277 21.62 -3.83 -24.45
N ILE A 278 22.29 -4.67 -25.20
CA ILE A 278 23.07 -4.34 -26.39
C ILE A 278 22.35 -4.91 -27.61
N ALA A 279 22.00 -4.04 -28.56
CA ALA A 279 21.47 -4.43 -29.86
C ALA A 279 22.54 -4.24 -30.95
N LYS A 280 22.94 -5.33 -31.63
CA LYS A 280 23.88 -5.33 -32.74
C LYS A 280 23.16 -5.05 -34.08
N GLU A 281 23.86 -5.22 -35.20
CA GLU A 281 23.35 -4.88 -36.53
C GLU A 281 21.96 -5.47 -36.79
N GLY A 282 20.97 -4.63 -37.13
CA GLY A 282 19.60 -5.04 -37.42
C GLY A 282 18.87 -5.73 -36.28
N ALA A 283 19.42 -5.77 -35.08
CA ALA A 283 18.77 -6.41 -33.92
C ALA A 283 17.67 -5.52 -33.31
N LYS A 284 16.66 -6.16 -32.73
CA LYS A 284 15.56 -5.52 -32.03
C LYS A 284 15.50 -5.93 -30.55
N VAL A 285 15.33 -4.96 -29.64
CA VAL A 285 15.12 -5.19 -28.21
C VAL A 285 13.89 -4.43 -27.74
N GLU A 286 13.01 -5.10 -26.97
CA GLU A 286 11.77 -4.57 -26.41
C GLU A 286 11.73 -4.79 -24.89
N TRP A 287 11.39 -3.72 -24.14
CA TRP A 287 11.17 -3.75 -22.69
C TRP A 287 9.73 -3.37 -22.35
N ILE A 288 9.04 -4.13 -21.47
CA ILE A 288 7.63 -3.93 -21.03
C ILE A 288 7.47 -4.10 -19.50
N ASP A 289 6.90 -3.12 -18.76
CA ASP A 289 6.92 -3.03 -17.24
C ASP A 289 5.64 -2.47 -16.52
N GLY A 290 5.12 -3.05 -15.35
CA GLY A 290 3.92 -2.62 -14.53
C GLY A 290 3.80 -2.89 -12.96
N ASN A 291 3.06 -2.05 -12.00
CA ASN A 291 3.04 -2.07 -10.47
C ASN A 291 1.83 -1.44 -9.64
N LEU A 292 1.27 -1.92 -8.34
CA LEU A 292 0.03 -1.49 -7.52
C LEU A 292 -0.24 -1.87 -5.95
N GLY A 293 -1.34 -1.34 -4.98
CA GLY A 293 -1.92 -1.72 -3.58
C GLY A 293 -2.81 -0.83 -2.58
N CYS A 294 -3.76 -1.15 -1.32
CA CYS A 294 -4.60 -0.27 -0.34
C CYS A 294 -5.65 -0.62 0.78
N LEU A 295 -6.40 0.41 1.62
CA LEU A 295 -7.43 0.38 2.73
C LEU A 295 -8.83 1.03 2.45
N ALA A 296 -9.92 0.75 3.26
CA ALA A 296 -11.32 1.18 3.02
C ALA A 296 -11.72 2.57 3.59
N ALA A 297 -12.71 3.26 2.96
CA ALA A 297 -13.32 4.51 3.43
C ALA A 297 -13.96 4.39 4.83
N GLY A 298 -14.01 5.49 5.59
CA GLY A 298 -14.58 5.53 6.94
C GLY A 298 -13.65 5.00 8.02
N THR A 299 -12.44 4.53 7.69
CA THR A 299 -11.42 4.12 8.66
C THR A 299 -10.95 5.32 9.46
N ARG A 300 -11.09 5.30 10.79
CA ARG A 300 -10.70 6.42 11.67
C ARG A 300 -9.21 6.38 11.98
N VAL A 301 -8.52 7.46 11.70
CA VAL A 301 -7.09 7.67 11.96
C VAL A 301 -6.91 8.69 13.08
N PHE A 302 -6.08 8.35 14.06
CA PHE A 302 -5.79 9.22 15.20
C PHE A 302 -4.69 10.20 14.85
N THR A 303 -5.04 11.49 14.81
CA THR A 303 -4.08 12.58 14.58
C THR A 303 -3.69 13.24 15.91
N ASN A 304 -2.67 14.10 15.88
CA ASN A 304 -2.25 14.87 17.04
C ASN A 304 -3.34 15.80 17.61
N ASN A 305 -4.25 16.28 16.75
CA ASN A 305 -5.23 17.31 17.08
C ASN A 305 -6.68 16.86 16.88
N ASP A 306 -6.93 15.66 16.36
CA ASP A 306 -8.28 15.24 15.95
C ASP A 306 -8.32 13.72 15.72
N VAL A 307 -9.51 13.17 15.52
CA VAL A 307 -9.73 11.86 14.92
C VAL A 307 -10.43 12.08 13.59
N LYS A 308 -9.74 11.83 12.50
CA LYS A 308 -10.26 12.00 11.14
C LYS A 308 -10.58 10.64 10.53
N THR A 309 -11.57 10.59 9.64
CA THR A 309 -11.66 9.42 8.76
C THR A 309 -10.53 9.47 7.74
N ILE A 310 -10.06 8.31 7.27
CA ILE A 310 -8.86 8.21 6.43
C ILE A 310 -8.97 9.07 5.16
N GLU A 311 -10.17 9.22 4.62
CA GLU A 311 -10.47 10.09 3.49
C GLU A 311 -10.39 11.61 3.80
N GLN A 312 -10.36 11.99 5.08
CA GLN A 312 -10.23 13.38 5.55
C GLN A 312 -8.81 13.74 5.96
N ILE A 313 -7.92 12.76 6.02
CA ILE A 313 -6.50 12.99 6.32
C ILE A 313 -5.84 13.73 5.15
N GLN A 314 -4.98 14.69 5.47
CA GLN A 314 -4.26 15.50 4.49
C GLN A 314 -2.74 15.49 4.77
N PRO A 315 -1.90 15.67 3.74
CA PRO A 315 -0.47 15.90 3.95
C PRO A 315 -0.24 17.08 4.87
N GLY A 316 0.65 16.90 5.83
CA GLY A 316 0.91 17.86 6.90
C GLY A 316 0.16 17.55 8.20
N ASP A 317 -0.88 16.71 8.19
CA ASP A 317 -1.45 16.16 9.42
C ASP A 317 -0.37 15.36 10.16
N VAL A 318 -0.47 15.34 11.48
CA VAL A 318 0.44 14.57 12.33
C VAL A 318 -0.36 13.43 12.95
N VAL A 319 0.05 12.20 12.71
CA VAL A 319 -0.59 10.98 13.22
C VAL A 319 0.26 10.30 14.28
N TYR A 320 -0.36 9.48 15.11
CA TYR A 320 0.36 8.59 16.01
C TYR A 320 0.86 7.36 15.27
N SER A 321 2.16 7.12 15.40
CA SER A 321 2.90 5.99 14.85
C SER A 321 3.61 5.22 15.96
N LEU A 322 3.89 3.95 15.72
CA LEU A 322 4.56 3.07 16.67
C LEU A 322 6.04 2.92 16.28
N THR A 323 6.96 3.11 17.23
CA THR A 323 8.38 2.82 17.01
C THR A 323 8.66 1.31 17.09
N PRO A 324 9.82 0.81 16.61
CA PRO A 324 10.21 -0.59 16.80
C PRO A 324 10.27 -1.04 18.28
N GLU A 325 10.48 -0.09 19.22
CA GLU A 325 10.52 -0.31 20.67
C GLU A 325 9.12 -0.32 21.29
N PHE A 326 8.06 -0.26 20.48
CA PHE A 326 6.66 -0.20 20.89
C PHE A 326 6.29 1.07 21.70
N GLU A 327 6.92 2.19 21.38
CA GLU A 327 6.59 3.50 21.95
C GLU A 327 5.82 4.36 20.94
N TRP A 328 4.91 5.21 21.43
CA TRP A 328 4.21 6.16 20.57
C TRP A 328 5.12 7.31 20.16
N THR A 329 5.21 7.56 18.87
CA THR A 329 5.80 8.74 18.28
C THR A 329 4.78 9.50 17.43
N ARG A 330 5.06 10.76 17.13
CA ARG A 330 4.22 11.59 16.26
C ARG A 330 4.94 11.82 14.96
N GLN A 331 4.33 11.39 13.87
CA GLN A 331 4.90 11.47 12.55
C GLN A 331 3.98 12.25 11.63
N ARG A 332 4.58 12.99 10.69
CA ARG A 332 3.83 13.77 9.70
C ARG A 332 3.32 12.86 8.60
N VAL A 333 2.08 13.04 8.20
CA VAL A 333 1.55 12.48 6.95
C VAL A 333 2.17 13.25 5.79
N VAL A 334 2.92 12.58 4.95
CA VAL A 334 3.59 13.18 3.79
C VAL A 334 2.75 13.07 2.52
N ALA A 335 1.92 12.03 2.43
CA ALA A 335 0.95 11.84 1.34
C ALA A 335 -0.30 11.07 1.81
N THR A 336 -1.39 11.17 1.03
CA THR A 336 -2.63 10.42 1.28
C THR A 336 -3.12 9.80 -0.01
N GLN A 337 -3.71 8.61 0.05
CA GLN A 337 -4.18 7.85 -1.10
C GLN A 337 -5.67 7.56 -1.03
N VAL A 338 -6.37 7.78 -2.15
CA VAL A 338 -7.73 7.30 -2.38
C VAL A 338 -7.68 6.21 -3.43
N ASN A 339 -8.20 5.04 -3.09
CA ASN A 339 -8.23 3.89 -3.97
C ASN A 339 -9.66 3.51 -4.32
N PRO A 340 -9.84 2.87 -5.50
CA PRO A 340 -11.13 2.36 -5.95
C PRO A 340 -11.82 1.48 -4.91
N PRO A 341 -13.16 1.28 -4.98
CA PRO A 341 -13.80 0.22 -4.25
C PRO A 341 -13.14 -1.11 -4.57
N ARG A 342 -12.51 -1.67 -3.56
CA ARG A 342 -11.98 -3.03 -3.58
C ARG A 342 -12.88 -3.94 -2.77
N GLN A 343 -12.82 -5.23 -3.07
CA GLN A 343 -13.35 -6.21 -2.15
C GLN A 343 -12.64 -6.00 -0.82
N THR A 344 -13.36 -5.60 0.19
CA THR A 344 -12.84 -5.46 1.54
C THR A 344 -13.19 -6.67 2.38
N PHE A 345 -12.45 -6.83 3.46
CA PHE A 345 -12.69 -7.82 4.49
C PHE A 345 -12.76 -7.10 5.82
N ARG A 346 -13.75 -7.49 6.62
CA ARG A 346 -13.94 -6.98 7.96
C ARG A 346 -13.25 -7.93 8.94
N MET A 347 -12.14 -7.49 9.51
CA MET A 347 -11.47 -8.18 10.61
C MET A 347 -12.04 -7.68 11.93
N THR A 348 -12.44 -8.61 12.80
CA THR A 348 -12.97 -8.32 14.13
C THR A 348 -12.17 -9.08 15.17
N THR A 349 -11.70 -8.40 16.21
CA THR A 349 -10.97 -8.98 17.34
C THR A 349 -11.94 -9.41 18.47
N VAL A 350 -11.42 -10.17 19.44
CA VAL A 350 -12.23 -10.62 20.61
C VAL A 350 -12.68 -9.45 21.50
N ASP A 351 -11.97 -8.34 21.52
CA ASP A 351 -12.37 -7.07 22.14
C ASP A 351 -13.14 -6.14 21.21
N HIS A 352 -13.67 -6.71 20.12
CA HIS A 352 -14.56 -6.05 19.16
C HIS A 352 -13.96 -4.81 18.45
N ARG A 353 -12.66 -4.77 18.23
CA ARG A 353 -12.08 -3.85 17.25
C ARG A 353 -12.44 -4.32 15.86
N GLU A 354 -12.88 -3.41 15.02
CA GLU A 354 -13.23 -3.70 13.64
C GLU A 354 -12.41 -2.80 12.72
N VAL A 355 -11.71 -3.41 11.78
CA VAL A 355 -11.07 -2.70 10.68
C VAL A 355 -11.53 -3.33 9.36
N VAL A 356 -11.80 -2.48 8.39
CA VAL A 356 -12.21 -2.90 7.04
C VAL A 356 -11.09 -2.52 6.09
N ALA A 357 -10.49 -3.51 5.48
CA ALA A 357 -9.33 -3.35 4.62
C ALA A 357 -9.40 -4.29 3.42
N THR A 358 -8.56 -4.04 2.43
CA THR A 358 -8.29 -5.04 1.38
C THR A 358 -7.55 -6.23 1.95
N ASP A 359 -7.63 -7.36 1.30
CA ASP A 359 -6.95 -8.61 1.66
C ASP A 359 -5.43 -8.46 1.83
N ASN A 360 -4.83 -7.57 1.06
CA ASN A 360 -3.40 -7.33 1.03
C ASN A 360 -2.90 -6.24 2.01
N HIS A 361 -3.77 -5.63 2.82
CA HIS A 361 -3.35 -4.58 3.75
C HIS A 361 -2.66 -5.15 4.99
N PRO A 362 -1.44 -4.66 5.35
CA PRO A 362 -0.67 -5.23 6.45
C PRO A 362 -1.05 -4.68 7.82
N PHE A 363 -1.10 -5.58 8.82
CA PHE A 363 -1.34 -5.29 10.22
C PHE A 363 -0.25 -5.90 11.10
N LEU A 364 0.16 -5.18 12.13
CA LEU A 364 1.14 -5.67 13.10
C LEU A 364 0.53 -6.81 13.92
N THR A 365 1.08 -8.01 13.79
CA THR A 365 0.52 -9.26 14.29
C THR A 365 1.52 -10.01 15.16
N LEU A 366 1.08 -10.53 16.30
CA LEU A 366 1.83 -11.47 17.14
C LEU A 366 1.41 -12.88 16.77
N ARG A 367 2.26 -13.59 16.03
CA ARG A 367 2.02 -14.99 15.65
C ARG A 367 2.77 -15.94 16.55
N LYS A 368 2.12 -17.02 16.92
CA LYS A 368 2.70 -18.11 17.73
C LYS A 368 2.91 -19.33 16.85
N VAL A 369 4.18 -19.71 16.69
CA VAL A 369 4.57 -20.97 15.99
C VAL A 369 5.26 -21.88 17.00
N GLY A 370 4.59 -22.91 17.43
CA GLY A 370 5.06 -23.79 18.49
C GLY A 370 5.23 -23.07 19.84
N LYS A 371 6.47 -22.96 20.34
CA LYS A 371 6.81 -22.23 21.58
C LYS A 371 7.33 -20.80 21.32
N VAL A 372 7.58 -20.44 20.08
CA VAL A 372 8.12 -19.13 19.71
C VAL A 372 6.96 -18.16 19.42
N ARG A 373 7.05 -16.94 19.99
CA ARG A 373 6.18 -15.83 19.65
C ARG A 373 7.02 -14.80 18.91
N SER A 374 6.55 -14.34 17.73
CA SER A 374 7.19 -13.30 16.95
C SER A 374 6.17 -12.22 16.56
N VAL A 375 6.57 -10.97 16.64
CA VAL A 375 5.78 -9.84 16.14
C VAL A 375 6.22 -9.58 14.70
N GLN A 376 5.24 -9.49 13.79
CA GLN A 376 5.50 -9.31 12.36
C GLN A 376 4.33 -8.59 11.68
N TRP A 377 4.61 -7.90 10.59
CA TRP A 377 3.57 -7.36 9.71
C TRP A 377 2.99 -8.47 8.85
N LEU A 378 1.69 -8.70 8.96
CA LEU A 378 0.97 -9.70 8.15
C LEU A 378 -0.16 -9.02 7.40
N ARG A 379 -0.34 -9.42 6.17
CA ARG A 379 -1.48 -9.00 5.35
C ARG A 379 -2.77 -9.60 5.89
N LEU A 380 -3.89 -8.95 5.64
CA LEU A 380 -5.18 -9.41 6.15
C LEU A 380 -5.54 -10.83 5.70
N ASP A 381 -5.16 -11.23 4.48
CA ASP A 381 -5.37 -12.59 3.95
C ASP A 381 -4.43 -13.65 4.54
N GLU A 382 -3.38 -13.24 5.23
CA GLU A 382 -2.45 -14.12 5.96
C GLU A 382 -2.84 -14.30 7.43
N ILE A 383 -3.72 -13.42 7.94
CA ILE A 383 -4.20 -13.45 9.32
C ILE A 383 -5.34 -14.47 9.44
N ASN A 384 -5.26 -15.33 10.43
CA ASN A 384 -6.29 -16.32 10.71
C ASN A 384 -7.01 -16.03 12.05
N PRO A 385 -8.26 -16.47 12.22
CA PRO A 385 -8.88 -16.45 13.53
C PRO A 385 -7.99 -17.17 14.56
N GLY A 386 -7.69 -16.46 15.66
CA GLY A 386 -6.76 -16.91 16.71
C GLY A 386 -5.37 -16.24 16.65
N ASP A 387 -4.94 -15.66 15.55
CA ASP A 387 -3.77 -14.78 15.51
C ASP A 387 -4.05 -13.50 16.33
N GLU A 388 -3.04 -12.92 16.96
CA GLU A 388 -3.18 -11.75 17.82
C GLU A 388 -2.65 -10.51 17.11
N ILE A 389 -3.50 -9.51 16.81
CA ILE A 389 -3.09 -8.24 16.15
C ILE A 389 -2.82 -7.13 17.17
N ALA A 390 -1.93 -6.21 16.81
CA ALA A 390 -1.58 -5.07 17.62
C ALA A 390 -2.72 -4.04 17.68
N ILE A 391 -3.19 -3.76 18.87
CA ILE A 391 -4.24 -2.80 19.17
C ILE A 391 -3.63 -1.65 19.95
N SER A 392 -4.05 -0.42 19.63
CA SER A 392 -3.65 0.74 20.43
C SER A 392 -4.18 0.62 21.85
N GLY A 393 -3.26 0.69 22.82
CA GLY A 393 -3.58 0.89 24.22
C GLY A 393 -3.78 2.37 24.53
N LEU A 394 -3.15 2.86 25.61
CA LEU A 394 -3.25 4.25 25.99
C LEU A 394 -2.46 5.15 25.03
N ILE A 395 -3.16 6.06 24.36
CA ILE A 395 -2.54 7.11 23.52
C ILE A 395 -2.09 8.26 24.46
N PRO A 396 -0.89 8.84 24.30
CA PRO A 396 -0.42 9.93 25.15
C PRO A 396 -1.37 11.14 25.11
N ASP A 397 -1.68 11.70 26.30
CA ASP A 397 -2.48 12.91 26.38
C ASP A 397 -1.64 14.15 26.03
N ASN A 398 -2.12 14.92 25.07
CA ASN A 398 -1.54 16.20 24.66
C ASN A 398 -2.57 17.32 24.76
N GLY A 399 -3.71 17.06 25.39
CA GLY A 399 -4.84 17.96 25.42
C GLY A 399 -4.52 19.26 26.16
N GLN A 400 -5.09 20.35 25.64
CA GLN A 400 -5.17 21.64 26.32
C GLN A 400 -6.63 22.05 26.41
N PRO A 401 -7.06 22.75 27.48
CA PRO A 401 -8.41 23.28 27.54
C PRO A 401 -8.72 24.13 26.29
N TYR A 402 -9.87 23.87 25.65
CA TYR A 402 -10.29 24.62 24.47
C TYR A 402 -10.79 26.00 24.88
N GLU A 403 -10.25 27.06 24.24
CA GLU A 403 -10.72 28.44 24.45
C GLU A 403 -12.13 28.60 23.86
N LEU A 404 -13.07 29.01 24.70
CA LEU A 404 -14.47 29.12 24.32
C LEU A 404 -14.80 30.50 23.73
N PRO A 405 -15.69 30.57 22.73
CA PRO A 405 -16.03 31.84 22.10
C PRO A 405 -16.77 32.79 23.08
N VAL A 406 -16.33 34.02 23.13
CA VAL A 406 -17.05 35.08 23.84
C VAL A 406 -18.23 35.51 23.00
N LEU A 407 -19.44 35.35 23.53
CA LEU A 407 -20.68 35.75 22.83
C LEU A 407 -21.13 37.14 23.24
N ASP A 408 -21.51 37.96 22.23
CA ASP A 408 -22.12 39.26 22.44
C ASP A 408 -23.39 39.16 23.28
N ARG A 409 -23.59 40.13 24.20
CA ARG A 409 -24.81 40.24 25.01
C ARG A 409 -26.07 40.23 24.15
N VAL A 410 -27.03 39.42 24.48
CA VAL A 410 -28.39 39.50 23.90
C VAL A 410 -29.00 40.80 24.32
N LYS A 411 -29.23 41.73 23.40
CA LYS A 411 -30.01 42.95 23.65
C LYS A 411 -31.37 42.59 24.24
N ARG A 412 -31.68 43.02 25.50
CA ARG A 412 -32.91 42.77 26.27
C ARG A 412 -32.93 41.52 27.18
N SER A 413 -31.83 40.81 27.39
CA SER A 413 -31.81 39.80 28.46
C SER A 413 -31.81 40.44 29.86
N ARG A 414 -32.74 40.04 30.75
CA ARG A 414 -32.77 40.51 32.12
C ARG A 414 -31.70 39.82 33.00
N ASN A 415 -31.26 38.63 32.65
CA ASN A 415 -30.26 37.84 33.38
C ASN A 415 -28.88 37.94 32.71
N PRO A 416 -27.81 38.14 33.45
CA PRO A 416 -26.47 38.12 32.93
C PRO A 416 -26.16 36.68 32.47
N PHE A 417 -25.86 36.49 31.18
CA PHE A 417 -25.32 35.25 30.66
C PHE A 417 -23.80 35.36 30.68
N GLN A 418 -23.15 34.45 31.38
CA GLN A 418 -21.70 34.32 31.42
C GLN A 418 -21.28 33.13 30.56
N THR A 419 -20.12 33.20 29.95
CA THR A 419 -19.49 32.08 29.25
C THR A 419 -18.16 31.78 29.95
N PRO A 420 -17.85 30.52 30.28
CA PRO A 420 -16.52 30.17 30.78
C PRO A 420 -15.47 30.52 29.72
N GLY A 421 -14.27 30.93 30.13
CA GLY A 421 -13.20 31.29 29.18
C GLY A 421 -12.62 30.10 28.43
N ALA A 422 -12.61 28.92 29.08
CA ALA A 422 -12.11 27.67 28.48
C ALA A 422 -12.90 26.48 29.01
N THR A 423 -12.75 25.34 28.34
CA THR A 423 -13.37 24.07 28.76
C THR A 423 -12.80 23.59 30.08
N ASN A 424 -13.63 22.93 30.90
CA ASN A 424 -13.27 22.30 32.17
C ASN A 424 -14.13 21.02 32.36
N PRO A 425 -13.77 20.14 33.30
CA PRO A 425 -14.50 18.87 33.49
C PRO A 425 -16.00 19.02 33.74
N ASP A 426 -16.42 20.05 34.53
CA ASP A 426 -17.86 20.22 34.82
C ASP A 426 -18.66 20.66 33.62
N LEU A 427 -18.13 21.57 32.80
CA LEU A 427 -18.74 21.94 31.52
C LEU A 427 -18.81 20.75 30.61
N MET A 428 -17.74 19.97 30.48
CA MET A 428 -17.71 18.81 29.61
C MET A 428 -18.68 17.72 30.07
N TRP A 429 -18.83 17.51 31.36
CA TRP A 429 -19.84 16.62 31.90
C TRP A 429 -21.26 17.07 31.53
N LEU A 430 -21.56 18.36 31.67
CA LEU A 430 -22.88 18.92 31.27
C LEU A 430 -23.13 18.77 29.79
N LEU A 431 -22.14 18.99 28.94
CA LEU A 431 -22.23 18.80 27.48
C LEU A 431 -22.46 17.31 27.12
N GLY A 432 -21.82 16.40 27.85
CA GLY A 432 -22.05 14.96 27.73
C GLY A 432 -23.50 14.59 28.06
N PHE A 433 -24.04 15.08 29.17
CA PHE A 433 -25.43 14.88 29.55
C PHE A 433 -26.42 15.48 28.52
N TYR A 434 -26.09 16.67 28.01
CA TYR A 434 -26.86 17.31 26.93
C TYR A 434 -26.86 16.49 25.64
N LEU A 435 -25.82 15.81 25.31
CA LEU A 435 -25.79 14.95 24.11
C LEU A 435 -26.78 13.79 24.20
N GLY A 436 -26.94 13.16 25.38
CA GLY A 436 -27.90 12.11 25.65
C GLY A 436 -29.30 12.72 25.79
N ASP A 437 -29.59 13.25 26.94
CA ASP A 437 -30.91 13.68 27.39
C ASP A 437 -31.20 15.20 27.28
N GLY A 438 -30.44 15.92 26.43
CA GLY A 438 -30.67 17.35 26.20
C GLY A 438 -31.47 17.66 24.95
N LEU A 439 -32.36 18.65 25.05
CA LEU A 439 -33.09 19.22 23.93
C LEU A 439 -32.93 20.74 23.88
N LYS A 440 -32.59 21.27 22.71
CA LYS A 440 -32.49 22.71 22.47
C LYS A 440 -33.74 23.20 21.70
N GLU A 441 -34.41 24.20 22.24
CA GLU A 441 -35.45 24.99 21.60
C GLU A 441 -34.94 26.40 21.26
N GLN A 442 -35.80 27.31 20.70
CA GLN A 442 -35.33 28.63 20.27
C GLN A 442 -34.72 29.50 21.39
N ALA A 443 -35.21 29.39 22.62
CA ALA A 443 -34.79 30.26 23.72
C ALA A 443 -34.56 29.51 25.04
N ARG A 444 -34.51 28.19 24.99
CA ARG A 444 -34.25 27.36 26.18
C ARG A 444 -33.59 26.05 25.86
N VAL A 445 -32.85 25.53 26.84
CA VAL A 445 -32.32 24.17 26.82
C VAL A 445 -33.08 23.36 27.88
N ILE A 446 -33.47 22.15 27.52
CA ILE A 446 -34.24 21.24 28.37
C ILE A 446 -33.33 20.03 28.61
N PHE A 447 -33.20 19.62 29.86
CA PHE A 447 -32.52 18.38 30.28
C PHE A 447 -33.60 17.43 30.82
N CYS A 448 -33.68 16.23 30.28
CA CYS A 448 -34.60 15.20 30.73
C CYS A 448 -34.01 14.50 31.97
N ALA A 449 -34.13 15.12 33.11
CA ALA A 449 -33.71 14.59 34.42
C ALA A 449 -34.93 14.56 35.33
N PRO A 450 -35.51 13.35 35.66
CA PRO A 450 -36.60 13.22 36.59
C PRO A 450 -36.26 13.74 38.00
N LEU A 451 -37.25 14.10 38.74
CA LEU A 451 -37.11 14.49 40.14
C LEU A 451 -36.47 13.32 40.93
N ASN A 452 -35.42 13.57 41.66
CA ASN A 452 -34.54 12.57 42.33
C ASN A 452 -33.56 11.80 41.37
N ASP A 453 -33.37 12.22 40.13
CA ASP A 453 -32.27 11.73 39.33
C ASP A 453 -30.95 12.18 39.98
N PRO A 454 -29.95 11.28 40.10
CA PRO A 454 -28.64 11.66 40.66
C PRO A 454 -27.93 12.79 39.91
N ALA A 455 -28.23 13.01 38.62
CA ALA A 455 -27.68 14.05 37.79
C ALA A 455 -28.33 15.44 38.02
N GLU A 456 -29.56 15.50 38.53
CA GLU A 456 -30.32 16.73 38.70
C GLU A 456 -29.56 17.81 39.52
N PRO A 457 -29.02 17.52 40.68
CA PRO A 457 -28.30 18.54 41.46
C PRO A 457 -27.08 19.06 40.75
N ARG A 458 -26.33 18.19 40.07
CA ARG A 458 -25.12 18.56 39.34
C ARG A 458 -25.44 19.44 38.13
N ILE A 459 -26.53 19.18 37.39
CA ILE A 459 -26.99 20.03 36.30
C ILE A 459 -27.29 21.44 36.82
N HIS A 460 -27.99 21.57 37.94
CA HIS A 460 -28.23 22.85 38.57
C HIS A 460 -26.95 23.61 38.93
N GLU A 461 -26.01 22.93 39.61
CA GLU A 461 -24.75 23.49 40.06
C GLU A 461 -23.91 23.96 38.87
N VAL A 462 -23.74 23.15 37.83
CA VAL A 462 -22.92 23.48 36.66
C VAL A 462 -23.54 24.63 35.87
N LEU A 463 -24.85 24.67 35.68
CA LEU A 463 -25.51 25.76 34.97
C LEU A 463 -25.41 27.07 35.75
N ALA A 464 -25.54 27.02 37.04
CA ALA A 464 -25.41 28.22 37.90
C ALA A 464 -23.94 28.70 37.93
N SER A 465 -22.95 27.81 38.17
CA SER A 465 -21.53 28.19 38.29
C SER A 465 -20.89 28.62 36.98
N GLN A 466 -21.18 27.91 35.88
CA GLN A 466 -20.55 28.17 34.56
C GLN A 466 -21.24 29.29 33.78
N PHE A 467 -22.57 29.44 33.88
CA PHE A 467 -23.37 30.32 33.04
C PHE A 467 -24.21 31.36 33.80
N GLY A 468 -24.29 31.26 35.16
CA GLY A 468 -25.17 32.10 35.96
C GLY A 468 -26.67 31.86 35.71
N ILE A 469 -27.04 30.62 35.32
CA ILE A 469 -28.37 30.26 34.92
C ILE A 469 -29.06 29.46 36.04
N GLU A 470 -30.21 29.97 36.52
CA GLU A 470 -31.14 29.20 37.36
C GLU A 470 -32.06 28.34 36.48
N THR A 471 -32.30 27.11 36.88
CA THR A 471 -33.20 26.20 36.19
C THR A 471 -34.56 26.13 36.84
N THR A 472 -35.57 25.77 36.06
CA THR A 472 -36.95 25.53 36.53
C THR A 472 -37.38 24.12 36.21
N SER A 473 -37.92 23.40 37.19
CA SER A 473 -38.51 22.07 36.98
C SER A 473 -39.91 22.14 36.36
N ARG A 474 -40.21 21.25 35.39
CA ARG A 474 -41.54 21.07 34.85
C ARG A 474 -42.00 19.63 35.02
N GLN A 475 -43.19 19.46 35.67
CA GLN A 475 -43.82 18.16 35.88
C GLN A 475 -42.94 17.10 36.57
N GLY A 476 -41.83 17.50 37.22
CA GLY A 476 -40.92 16.58 37.91
C GLY A 476 -40.10 15.68 36.96
N VAL A 477 -40.06 15.99 35.63
CA VAL A 477 -39.38 15.16 34.63
C VAL A 477 -38.35 15.96 33.83
N GLN A 478 -38.48 17.29 33.75
CA GLN A 478 -37.65 18.14 32.91
C GLN A 478 -37.08 19.32 33.69
N LEU A 479 -35.78 19.54 33.60
CA LEU A 479 -35.12 20.78 34.00
C LEU A 479 -34.99 21.72 32.80
N ARG A 480 -35.40 22.97 32.99
CA ARG A 480 -35.43 23.99 31.93
C ARG A 480 -34.47 25.12 32.27
N ALA A 481 -33.48 25.32 31.43
CA ALA A 481 -32.63 26.48 31.41
C ALA A 481 -33.19 27.51 30.38
N ASN A 482 -33.91 28.50 30.85
CA ASN A 482 -34.54 29.53 30.00
C ASN A 482 -33.50 30.58 29.60
N SER A 483 -32.66 30.28 28.61
CA SER A 483 -31.56 31.14 28.17
C SER A 483 -31.32 31.04 26.68
N ALA A 484 -31.64 32.09 25.92
CA ALA A 484 -31.27 32.18 24.52
C ALA A 484 -29.74 32.30 24.33
N GLY A 485 -29.02 32.77 25.37
CA GLY A 485 -27.55 32.80 25.40
C GLY A 485 -26.96 31.39 25.38
N LEU A 486 -27.47 30.49 26.23
CA LEU A 486 -27.03 29.09 26.25
C LEU A 486 -27.30 28.37 24.93
N CYS A 487 -28.47 28.63 24.30
CA CYS A 487 -28.76 28.05 22.98
C CYS A 487 -27.74 28.46 21.92
N ARG A 488 -27.39 29.76 21.85
CA ARG A 488 -26.37 30.26 20.94
C ARG A 488 -24.98 29.77 21.27
N PHE A 489 -24.67 29.59 22.55
CA PHE A 489 -23.40 29.04 22.99
C PHE A 489 -23.24 27.60 22.48
N LEU A 490 -24.23 26.73 22.68
CA LEU A 490 -24.21 25.36 22.17
C LEU A 490 -24.03 25.31 20.65
N ASP A 491 -24.67 26.21 19.89
CA ASP A 491 -24.48 26.31 18.44
C ASP A 491 -23.05 26.76 18.10
N ALA A 492 -22.55 27.77 18.77
CA ALA A 492 -21.21 28.34 18.50
C ALA A 492 -20.07 27.36 18.79
N ILE A 493 -20.23 26.49 19.79
CA ILE A 493 -19.23 25.45 20.10
C ILE A 493 -19.45 24.13 19.36
N GLY A 494 -20.47 24.06 18.48
CA GLY A 494 -20.73 22.88 17.63
C GLY A 494 -21.57 21.77 18.28
N PHE A 495 -22.21 22.03 19.44
CA PHE A 495 -23.14 21.10 20.11
C PHE A 495 -24.62 21.33 19.70
N GLY A 496 -24.85 21.97 18.58
CA GLY A 496 -26.19 22.13 18.00
C GLY A 496 -26.79 20.80 17.51
N GLY A 497 -28.01 20.86 16.94
CA GLY A 497 -28.69 19.72 16.39
C GLY A 497 -29.73 19.07 17.29
N ASN A 498 -30.37 18.03 16.79
CA ASN A 498 -31.39 17.23 17.47
C ASN A 498 -30.86 15.81 17.76
N ALA A 499 -31.69 14.94 18.32
CA ALA A 499 -31.28 13.57 18.69
C ALA A 499 -30.68 12.75 17.55
N ILE A 500 -31.02 13.05 16.28
CA ILE A 500 -30.53 12.30 15.10
C ILE A 500 -29.26 12.96 14.51
N THR A 501 -29.09 14.29 14.68
CA THR A 501 -28.06 15.08 14.00
C THR A 501 -26.94 15.60 14.91
N LYS A 502 -27.02 15.39 16.22
CA LYS A 502 -25.92 15.74 17.14
C LYS A 502 -24.64 14.98 16.79
N ARG A 503 -23.49 15.68 16.82
CA ARG A 503 -22.14 15.12 16.61
C ARG A 503 -21.18 15.73 17.61
N LEU A 504 -20.04 15.06 17.82
CA LEU A 504 -18.94 15.66 18.57
C LEU A 504 -18.15 16.64 17.68
N PRO A 505 -17.98 17.91 18.12
CA PRO A 505 -17.08 18.84 17.42
C PRO A 505 -15.62 18.37 17.48
N LYS A 506 -14.84 18.69 16.47
CA LYS A 506 -13.43 18.24 16.35
C LYS A 506 -12.57 18.63 17.55
N TRP A 507 -12.75 19.83 18.07
CA TRP A 507 -11.99 20.30 19.23
C TRP A 507 -12.13 19.42 20.49
N VAL A 508 -13.19 18.61 20.60
CA VAL A 508 -13.38 17.68 21.75
C VAL A 508 -12.26 16.63 21.83
N TYR A 509 -11.62 16.29 20.70
CA TYR A 509 -10.51 15.36 20.70
C TYR A 509 -9.18 15.98 21.16
N THR A 510 -9.10 17.33 21.27
CA THR A 510 -7.88 18.08 21.63
C THR A 510 -7.83 18.53 23.07
N ILE A 511 -8.91 18.34 23.86
CA ILE A 511 -8.96 18.72 25.26
C ILE A 511 -8.25 17.70 26.16
N PRO A 512 -7.92 18.06 27.41
CA PRO A 512 -7.29 17.16 28.38
C PRO A 512 -8.10 15.88 28.65
N PHE A 513 -7.38 14.85 29.05
CA PHE A 513 -7.91 13.50 29.30
C PHE A 513 -9.09 13.47 30.28
N ASP A 514 -8.96 14.21 31.41
CA ASP A 514 -10.00 14.35 32.43
C ASP A 514 -11.29 14.99 31.88
N GLN A 515 -11.14 15.92 30.96
CA GLN A 515 -12.28 16.59 30.30
C GLN A 515 -12.98 15.69 29.27
N LYS A 516 -12.22 14.92 28.49
CA LYS A 516 -12.77 13.89 27.59
C LYS A 516 -13.57 12.85 28.38
N ARG A 517 -12.98 12.41 29.50
CA ARG A 517 -13.60 11.46 30.41
C ARG A 517 -14.88 12.01 31.02
N ALA A 518 -14.87 13.26 31.48
CA ALA A 518 -16.03 13.93 32.04
C ALA A 518 -17.20 14.02 31.05
N LEU A 519 -16.93 14.29 29.76
CA LEU A 519 -17.97 14.29 28.71
C LEU A 519 -18.63 12.91 28.58
N ILE A 520 -17.82 11.82 28.55
CA ILE A 520 -18.36 10.45 28.46
C ILE A 520 -19.15 10.11 29.71
N ASP A 521 -18.66 10.48 30.92
CA ASP A 521 -19.36 10.27 32.18
C ASP A 521 -20.69 11.03 32.25
N GLY A 522 -20.75 12.22 31.65
CA GLY A 522 -21.99 12.97 31.48
C GLY A 522 -22.98 12.27 30.57
N TYR A 523 -22.52 11.72 29.46
CA TYR A 523 -23.37 10.93 28.57
C TYR A 523 -23.86 9.61 29.22
N ILE A 524 -22.98 8.95 30.01
CA ILE A 524 -23.35 7.77 30.80
C ILE A 524 -24.44 8.13 31.83
N ALA A 525 -24.36 9.30 32.45
CA ALA A 525 -25.36 9.77 33.41
C ALA A 525 -26.72 10.02 32.74
N ALA A 526 -26.77 10.36 31.44
CA ALA A 526 -28.00 10.59 30.69
C ALA A 526 -28.56 9.26 30.13
N ASP A 527 -27.90 8.68 29.14
CA ASP A 527 -28.33 7.53 28.35
C ASP A 527 -27.55 6.24 28.62
N GLY A 528 -26.79 6.18 29.72
CA GLY A 528 -26.00 5.03 30.13
C GLY A 528 -26.80 4.01 30.94
N HIS A 529 -26.56 2.73 30.66
CA HIS A 529 -27.08 1.62 31.46
C HIS A 529 -25.90 0.84 32.06
N ILE A 530 -25.86 0.81 33.41
CA ILE A 530 -24.85 0.09 34.20
C ILE A 530 -25.52 -1.18 34.73
N ARG A 531 -25.06 -2.37 34.29
CA ARG A 531 -25.53 -3.65 34.84
C ARG A 531 -24.85 -3.94 36.18
N LEU A 532 -25.63 -3.97 37.28
CA LEU A 532 -25.16 -4.16 38.64
C LEU A 532 -24.33 -5.45 38.87
N ASN A 533 -24.55 -6.50 38.07
CA ASN A 533 -23.82 -7.78 38.21
C ASN A 533 -22.67 -7.96 37.21
N HIS A 534 -22.50 -7.05 36.27
CA HIS A 534 -21.42 -7.08 35.28
C HIS A 534 -20.87 -5.68 35.22
N LYS A 535 -19.55 -5.53 35.29
CA LYS A 535 -18.82 -4.24 35.14
C LYS A 535 -18.97 -3.60 33.72
N ASN A 536 -20.03 -3.96 33.01
CA ASN A 536 -20.25 -3.53 31.63
C ASN A 536 -21.21 -2.34 31.59
N ILE A 537 -20.75 -1.25 30.99
CA ILE A 537 -21.53 -0.05 30.70
C ILE A 537 -22.00 -0.14 29.24
N SER A 538 -23.24 0.27 28.98
CA SER A 538 -23.71 0.48 27.62
C SER A 538 -24.32 1.86 27.46
N LEU A 539 -24.08 2.53 26.35
CA LEU A 539 -24.71 3.79 25.95
C LEU A 539 -25.76 3.51 24.89
N THR A 540 -26.86 4.22 24.93
CA THR A 540 -27.95 4.11 23.95
C THR A 540 -28.05 5.37 23.13
N SER A 541 -28.35 5.26 21.83
CA SER A 541 -28.68 6.39 20.97
C SER A 541 -29.52 5.95 19.76
N VAL A 542 -30.34 6.85 19.24
CA VAL A 542 -30.93 6.74 17.90
C VAL A 542 -29.98 7.20 16.80
N ASN A 543 -28.85 7.81 17.18
CA ASN A 543 -27.83 8.35 16.29
C ASN A 543 -26.57 7.48 16.36
N ARG A 544 -26.39 6.63 15.34
CA ARG A 544 -25.23 5.75 15.23
C ARG A 544 -23.91 6.54 15.14
N ASP A 545 -23.92 7.61 14.36
CA ASP A 545 -22.71 8.40 14.11
C ASP A 545 -22.20 9.08 15.38
N LEU A 546 -23.08 9.54 16.26
CA LEU A 546 -22.73 10.06 17.57
C LEU A 546 -22.06 8.98 18.43
N LEU A 547 -22.57 7.73 18.40
CA LEU A 547 -21.92 6.64 19.14
C LEU A 547 -20.55 6.26 18.55
N GLU A 548 -20.38 6.36 17.23
CA GLU A 548 -19.04 6.20 16.61
C GLU A 548 -18.07 7.32 17.03
N ASP A 549 -18.55 8.57 17.14
CA ASP A 549 -17.74 9.67 17.66
C ASP A 549 -17.35 9.41 19.14
N ILE A 550 -18.31 9.00 19.98
CA ILE A 550 -18.04 8.66 21.39
C ILE A 550 -17.10 7.46 21.50
N LYS A 551 -17.23 6.45 20.62
CA LYS A 551 -16.33 5.29 20.56
C LYS A 551 -14.87 5.74 20.30
N ALA A 552 -14.67 6.63 19.35
CA ALA A 552 -13.34 7.18 19.05
C ALA A 552 -12.78 8.03 20.21
N LEU A 553 -13.63 8.88 20.82
CA LEU A 553 -13.25 9.67 21.98
C LEU A 553 -12.86 8.78 23.16
N ALA A 554 -13.59 7.71 23.42
CA ALA A 554 -13.34 6.75 24.48
C ALA A 554 -11.96 6.09 24.35
N LEU A 555 -11.59 5.68 23.13
CA LEU A 555 -10.26 5.15 22.83
C LEU A 555 -9.15 6.16 23.15
N SER A 556 -9.38 7.44 22.85
CA SER A 556 -8.39 8.50 23.12
C SER A 556 -8.27 8.87 24.60
N CYS A 557 -9.10 8.31 25.49
CA CYS A 557 -9.06 8.55 26.93
C CYS A 557 -9.04 7.25 27.78
N GLY A 558 -8.46 6.18 27.24
CA GLY A 558 -8.15 4.96 28.01
C GLY A 558 -9.37 4.09 28.35
N LEU A 559 -10.53 4.38 27.81
CA LEU A 559 -11.71 3.52 27.90
C LEU A 559 -11.68 2.46 26.83
N ASN A 560 -12.24 1.28 27.11
CA ASN A 560 -12.31 0.18 26.15
C ASN A 560 -13.71 0.08 25.51
N PRO A 561 -14.07 0.87 24.48
CA PRO A 561 -15.32 0.72 23.79
C PRO A 561 -15.27 -0.54 22.93
N LEU A 562 -16.32 -1.34 23.04
CA LEU A 562 -16.50 -2.58 22.30
C LEU A 562 -17.31 -2.34 21.00
N LYS A 563 -18.33 -3.14 20.78
CA LYS A 563 -19.17 -3.07 19.57
C LYS A 563 -20.30 -2.05 19.70
N ILE A 564 -20.74 -1.53 18.55
CA ILE A 564 -22.04 -0.89 18.42
C ILE A 564 -23.02 -1.92 17.84
N SER A 565 -24.08 -2.23 18.56
CA SER A 565 -25.14 -3.12 18.08
C SER A 565 -26.40 -2.33 17.75
N LYS A 566 -27.17 -2.82 16.76
CA LYS A 566 -28.44 -2.25 16.33
C LYS A 566 -29.57 -3.08 16.92
N TRP A 567 -30.59 -2.42 17.42
CA TRP A 567 -31.84 -3.01 17.84
C TRP A 567 -33.01 -2.25 17.22
N SER A 568 -34.02 -2.97 16.71
CA SER A 568 -35.16 -2.37 16.06
C SER A 568 -36.43 -2.77 16.84
N ARG A 569 -37.26 -1.81 17.21
CA ARG A 569 -38.55 -2.04 17.86
C ARG A 569 -39.68 -1.52 16.99
N ARG A 570 -40.67 -2.37 16.78
CA ARG A 570 -41.96 -1.94 16.20
C ARG A 570 -42.87 -1.47 17.34
N GLU A 571 -43.24 -0.22 17.37
CA GLU A 571 -44.25 0.27 18.29
C GLU A 571 -45.60 0.25 17.58
N LEU A 572 -46.52 -0.56 18.12
CA LEU A 572 -47.96 -0.50 17.79
C LEU A 572 -48.56 0.74 18.46
N LYS A 573 -48.88 1.77 17.69
CA LYS A 573 -49.67 2.87 18.23
C LYS A 573 -51.14 2.44 18.36
N PRO A 574 -51.83 2.75 19.47
CA PRO A 574 -53.25 2.52 19.57
C PRO A 574 -54.02 3.40 18.55
N LEU A 575 -54.94 2.77 17.79
CA LEU A 575 -55.89 3.40 16.85
C LEU A 575 -55.24 4.06 15.57
N GLY A 576 -55.00 3.27 14.56
CA GLY A 576 -55.14 3.70 13.16
C GLY A 576 -54.02 4.55 12.56
N VAL A 577 -52.82 4.61 13.17
CA VAL A 577 -51.64 5.30 12.63
C VAL A 577 -50.59 4.28 12.27
N GLU A 578 -49.92 4.47 11.12
CA GLU A 578 -48.86 3.61 10.57
C GLU A 578 -47.81 3.15 11.61
N GLU A 579 -47.42 1.88 11.54
CA GLU A 579 -46.30 1.30 12.32
C GLU A 579 -45.01 2.08 12.04
N LYS A 580 -44.46 2.72 13.05
CA LYS A 580 -43.14 3.37 12.93
C LYS A 580 -42.08 2.46 13.51
N LEU A 581 -41.09 2.07 12.66
CA LEU A 581 -39.93 1.34 13.06
C LEU A 581 -38.93 2.32 13.70
N TYR A 582 -38.61 2.13 14.99
CA TYR A 582 -37.55 2.87 15.67
C TYR A 582 -36.30 2.03 15.73
N GLU A 583 -35.18 2.59 15.28
CA GLU A 583 -33.86 1.99 15.36
C GLU A 583 -33.08 2.62 16.52
N HIS A 584 -32.54 1.77 17.39
CA HIS A 584 -31.70 2.17 18.49
C HIS A 584 -30.32 1.49 18.34
N TYR A 585 -29.29 2.17 18.72
CA TYR A 585 -27.93 1.69 18.71
C TYR A 585 -27.39 1.66 20.14
N PHE A 586 -26.55 0.65 20.45
CA PHE A 586 -25.97 0.44 21.77
C PHE A 586 -24.45 0.32 21.62
N LEU A 587 -23.70 1.20 22.28
CA LEU A 587 -22.24 1.10 22.41
C LEU A 587 -21.93 0.45 23.77
N TYR A 588 -21.24 -0.66 23.78
CA TYR A 588 -20.81 -1.38 24.97
C TYR A 588 -19.39 -1.03 25.33
N PHE A 589 -19.07 -1.00 26.64
CA PHE A 589 -17.72 -0.84 27.16
C PHE A 589 -17.29 -2.11 27.89
N GLY A 590 -16.01 -2.49 27.72
CA GLY A 590 -15.32 -3.52 28.49
C GLY A 590 -14.52 -2.94 29.67
N GLU A 591 -13.59 -3.73 30.17
CA GLU A 591 -12.62 -3.26 31.15
C GLU A 591 -11.74 -2.14 30.58
N HIS A 592 -11.05 -1.39 31.45
CA HIS A 592 -10.14 -0.32 31.01
C HIS A 592 -9.09 -0.85 30.03
N LEU A 593 -8.65 0.00 29.11
CA LEU A 593 -7.49 -0.31 28.28
C LEU A 593 -6.25 -0.53 29.15
N PRO A 594 -5.36 -1.47 28.78
CA PRO A 594 -4.06 -1.60 29.44
C PRO A 594 -3.27 -0.29 29.37
N GLU A 595 -2.60 0.05 30.46
CA GLU A 595 -1.69 1.23 30.54
C GLU A 595 -0.36 0.95 29.82
N VAL A 596 -0.44 0.50 28.58
CA VAL A 596 0.70 0.26 27.69
C VAL A 596 0.42 0.90 26.34
N PRO A 597 1.42 1.28 25.55
CA PRO A 597 1.19 1.86 24.23
C PRO A 597 0.42 0.93 23.31
N VAL A 598 0.80 -0.34 23.26
CA VAL A 598 0.19 -1.36 22.40
C VAL A 598 0.00 -2.66 23.18
N TYR A 599 -1.11 -3.35 22.95
CA TYR A 599 -1.35 -4.73 23.38
C TYR A 599 -1.83 -5.58 22.20
N PHE A 600 -1.77 -6.90 22.33
CA PHE A 600 -2.20 -7.81 21.28
C PHE A 600 -3.54 -8.45 21.62
N SER A 601 -4.46 -8.44 20.66
CA SER A 601 -5.81 -9.00 20.79
C SER A 601 -6.08 -10.03 19.71
N ALA A 602 -6.61 -11.18 20.08
CA ALA A 602 -6.86 -12.27 19.14
C ALA A 602 -7.93 -11.89 18.11
N VAL A 603 -7.71 -12.24 16.86
CA VAL A 603 -8.68 -12.12 15.78
C VAL A 603 -9.78 -13.15 16.01
N MET A 604 -11.01 -12.69 16.15
CA MET A 604 -12.19 -13.53 16.35
C MET A 604 -12.69 -14.09 15.02
N LYS A 605 -12.78 -13.22 14.00
CA LYS A 605 -13.28 -13.58 12.67
C LYS A 605 -12.80 -12.58 11.62
N ILE A 606 -12.72 -13.07 10.39
CA ILE A 606 -12.54 -12.26 9.17
C ILE A 606 -13.70 -12.60 8.24
N GLU A 607 -14.47 -11.61 7.85
CA GLU A 607 -15.66 -11.78 7.01
C GLU A 607 -15.47 -10.95 5.75
N LYS A 608 -15.97 -11.47 4.63
CA LYS A 608 -16.03 -10.71 3.38
C LYS A 608 -16.95 -9.50 3.59
N GLY A 609 -16.39 -8.30 3.40
CA GLY A 609 -17.10 -7.03 3.49
C GLY A 609 -17.70 -6.61 2.15
N GLU A 610 -18.09 -5.36 2.07
CA GLU A 610 -18.59 -4.75 0.84
C GLU A 610 -17.43 -4.33 -0.07
N VAL A 611 -17.74 -4.13 -1.34
CA VAL A 611 -16.82 -3.47 -2.28
C VAL A 611 -16.98 -1.97 -2.06
N VAL A 612 -15.98 -1.33 -1.44
CA VAL A 612 -16.02 0.09 -1.05
C VAL A 612 -14.72 0.80 -1.44
N PRO A 613 -14.74 2.14 -1.63
CA PRO A 613 -13.51 2.92 -1.79
C PRO A 613 -12.52 2.63 -0.67
N THR A 614 -11.25 2.54 -1.04
CA THR A 614 -10.19 2.25 -0.09
C THR A 614 -9.12 3.35 -0.11
N PHE A 615 -8.44 3.55 1.01
CA PHE A 615 -7.53 4.67 1.24
C PHE A 615 -6.21 4.17 1.83
N ASP A 616 -5.16 4.94 1.66
CA ASP A 616 -3.91 4.77 2.38
C ASP A 616 -3.30 6.15 2.70
N ILE A 617 -2.43 6.22 3.70
CA ILE A 617 -1.72 7.44 4.07
C ILE A 617 -0.24 7.13 4.24
N GLU A 618 0.62 7.95 3.68
CA GLU A 618 2.06 7.84 3.87
C GLU A 618 2.48 8.64 5.09
N VAL A 619 3.17 7.97 6.02
CA VAL A 619 3.64 8.55 7.27
C VAL A 619 5.16 8.59 7.27
N ASP A 620 5.74 9.76 7.55
CA ASP A 620 7.20 9.96 7.60
C ASP A 620 7.84 9.06 8.68
N GLY A 621 9.01 8.51 8.38
CA GLY A 621 9.83 7.73 9.31
C GLY A 621 9.29 6.35 9.65
N ALA A 622 8.31 6.22 10.54
CA ALA A 622 7.85 4.92 11.06
C ALA A 622 6.97 4.11 10.09
N ALA A 623 6.47 4.70 9.01
CA ALA A 623 5.65 4.08 7.96
C ALA A 623 4.44 3.26 8.48
N ASN A 624 3.90 3.62 9.65
CA ASN A 624 2.71 2.99 10.24
C ASN A 624 1.83 4.03 10.96
N PHE A 625 0.58 3.68 11.24
CA PHE A 625 -0.37 4.56 11.92
C PHE A 625 -1.52 3.77 12.58
N ILE A 626 -2.33 4.45 13.39
CA ILE A 626 -3.49 3.83 14.05
C ILE A 626 -4.73 3.97 13.17
N ALA A 627 -5.28 2.84 12.72
CA ALA A 627 -6.48 2.72 11.92
C ALA A 627 -7.60 2.00 12.71
N ASN A 628 -8.67 2.69 13.11
CA ASN A 628 -9.74 2.14 13.97
C ASN A 628 -9.23 1.50 15.27
N GLY A 629 -8.08 1.97 15.81
CA GLY A 629 -7.43 1.41 16.99
C GLY A 629 -6.53 0.19 16.70
N VAL A 630 -6.29 -0.16 15.45
CA VAL A 630 -5.35 -1.21 14.99
C VAL A 630 -4.14 -0.56 14.36
N VAL A 631 -2.94 -1.14 14.51
CA VAL A 631 -1.70 -0.61 13.90
C VAL A 631 -1.56 -1.14 12.47
N ALA A 632 -1.53 -0.23 11.48
CA ALA A 632 -1.50 -0.47 10.04
C ALA A 632 -0.26 0.16 9.37
N HIS A 633 0.18 -0.32 8.19
CA HIS A 633 1.44 0.07 7.51
C HIS A 633 1.24 0.67 6.10
N ASN A 634 2.28 1.32 5.51
CA ASN A 634 2.29 2.02 4.21
C ASN A 634 3.25 1.41 3.17
N SER A 635 3.09 1.79 1.85
CA SER A 635 3.96 1.38 0.73
C SER A 635 5.24 2.22 0.58
N LYS A 636 6.37 1.63 0.00
CA LYS A 636 7.64 2.33 -0.26
C LYS A 636 7.93 2.63 -1.76
N ILE A 637 9.15 2.56 -2.20
CA ILE A 637 9.72 3.19 -3.40
C ILE A 637 10.06 2.18 -4.49
N THR A 638 9.72 2.48 -5.77
CA THR A 638 10.20 1.74 -6.94
C THR A 638 11.01 2.64 -7.87
N MET A 639 12.24 2.22 -8.24
CA MET A 639 13.11 2.91 -9.19
C MET A 639 13.58 1.97 -10.31
N LYS A 640 13.18 2.24 -11.56
CA LYS A 640 13.49 1.41 -12.73
C LYS A 640 13.83 2.23 -13.97
N TYR A 641 15.01 1.97 -14.55
CA TYR A 641 15.50 2.69 -15.73
C TYR A 641 16.12 1.72 -16.75
N PRO A 642 15.30 0.95 -17.52
CA PRO A 642 15.84 0.08 -18.56
C PRO A 642 16.61 0.86 -19.60
N SER A 643 17.69 0.29 -20.12
CA SER A 643 18.55 0.94 -21.10
C SER A 643 18.85 0.03 -22.29
N ILE A 644 18.97 0.63 -23.51
CA ILE A 644 19.33 -0.05 -24.76
C ILE A 644 20.49 0.71 -25.39
N TYR A 645 21.57 -0.01 -25.70
CA TYR A 645 22.70 0.48 -26.49
C TYR A 645 22.57 -0.04 -27.91
N LEU A 646 22.29 0.82 -28.86
CA LEU A 646 22.14 0.52 -30.28
C LEU A 646 23.50 0.56 -30.96
N MET A 647 24.22 -0.57 -30.85
CA MET A 647 25.65 -0.69 -31.18
C MET A 647 25.89 -1.03 -32.65
N GLY A 648 24.93 -1.59 -33.33
CA GLY A 648 25.05 -2.00 -34.75
C GLY A 648 24.15 -1.18 -35.66
N GLU A 649 24.53 -1.08 -36.93
CA GLU A 649 23.74 -0.39 -37.93
C GLU A 649 22.33 -0.97 -38.03
N ARG A 650 21.29 -0.12 -38.16
CA ARG A 650 19.88 -0.51 -38.23
C ARG A 650 19.32 -1.20 -36.99
N ALA A 651 20.03 -1.16 -35.85
CA ALA A 651 19.49 -1.68 -34.60
C ALA A 651 18.26 -0.85 -34.17
N HIS A 652 17.29 -1.53 -33.57
CA HIS A 652 16.03 -0.94 -33.07
C HIS A 652 15.83 -1.21 -31.57
N GLY A 653 15.42 -0.17 -30.85
CA GLY A 653 15.08 -0.25 -29.43
C GLY A 653 13.65 0.20 -29.17
N GLU A 654 12.89 -0.58 -28.42
CA GLU A 654 11.54 -0.25 -28.01
C GLU A 654 11.40 -0.36 -26.49
N ILE A 655 10.84 0.65 -25.84
CA ILE A 655 10.58 0.66 -24.40
C ILE A 655 9.13 1.08 -24.17
N LEU A 656 8.35 0.20 -23.58
CA LEU A 656 6.98 0.44 -23.19
C LEU A 656 6.87 0.32 -21.68
N SER A 657 6.56 1.42 -21.01
CA SER A 657 6.45 1.52 -19.56
C SER A 657 5.03 1.92 -19.14
N ALA A 658 4.46 1.20 -18.19
CA ALA A 658 3.21 1.53 -17.55
C ALA A 658 3.44 1.73 -16.05
N ALA A 659 3.05 2.89 -15.52
CA ALA A 659 3.13 3.20 -14.11
C ALA A 659 1.76 3.65 -13.61
N PHE A 660 1.30 3.06 -12.53
CA PHE A 660 0.13 3.54 -11.79
C PHE A 660 0.57 3.91 -10.38
N ALA A 661 0.62 5.21 -10.10
CA ALA A 661 0.90 5.73 -8.77
C ALA A 661 -0.43 6.12 -8.11
N GLY A 662 -0.82 5.34 -7.12
CA GLY A 662 -1.80 5.77 -6.15
C GLY A 662 -1.18 6.75 -5.14
N SER A 663 -2.01 7.26 -4.21
CA SER A 663 -1.56 8.20 -3.17
C SER A 663 -0.39 7.66 -2.36
N GLY A 664 0.57 8.52 -2.07
CA GLY A 664 1.77 8.16 -1.31
C GLY A 664 2.77 7.29 -2.07
N GLN A 665 2.44 6.82 -3.27
CA GLN A 665 3.39 6.08 -4.09
C GLN A 665 4.20 7.02 -4.97
N HIS A 666 5.51 6.82 -4.96
CA HIS A 666 6.39 7.42 -5.94
C HIS A 666 6.93 6.35 -6.89
N GLN A 667 6.32 6.27 -8.06
CA GLN A 667 6.78 5.42 -9.15
C GLN A 667 7.75 6.22 -10.03
N ASP A 668 9.05 6.09 -9.79
CA ASP A 668 10.10 6.75 -10.57
C ASP A 668 10.59 5.77 -11.64
N ALA A 669 10.00 5.86 -12.83
CA ALA A 669 10.33 5.04 -13.98
C ALA A 669 11.13 5.88 -15.01
N GLY A 670 11.78 5.22 -15.95
CA GLY A 670 12.49 5.92 -16.99
C GLY A 670 12.97 5.01 -18.11
N SER A 671 13.72 5.59 -19.02
CA SER A 671 14.28 4.87 -20.15
C SER A 671 15.60 5.49 -20.61
N LYS A 672 16.47 4.68 -21.19
CA LYS A 672 17.72 5.16 -21.76
C LYS A 672 18.01 4.49 -23.10
N CYS A 673 18.09 5.28 -24.17
CA CYS A 673 18.51 4.77 -25.49
C CYS A 673 19.77 5.50 -25.95
N ILE A 674 20.83 4.74 -26.21
CA ILE A 674 22.12 5.23 -26.66
C ILE A 674 22.36 4.77 -28.10
N HIS A 675 22.33 5.70 -29.04
CA HIS A 675 22.61 5.46 -30.45
C HIS A 675 24.11 5.59 -30.71
N VAL A 676 24.74 4.48 -31.03
CA VAL A 676 26.19 4.36 -31.26
C VAL A 676 26.49 4.24 -32.74
N ALA A 677 25.65 3.49 -33.48
CA ALA A 677 25.81 3.19 -34.89
C ALA A 677 24.83 3.98 -35.78
N PRO A 678 25.13 4.10 -37.10
CA PRO A 678 24.24 4.76 -38.07
C PRO A 678 22.92 4.01 -38.27
N ASN A 679 21.91 4.74 -38.81
CA ASN A 679 20.61 4.20 -39.21
C ASN A 679 19.83 3.51 -38.07
N THR A 680 20.17 3.83 -36.84
CA THR A 680 19.50 3.23 -35.67
C THR A 680 18.21 3.95 -35.32
N THR A 681 17.27 3.21 -34.75
CA THR A 681 15.95 3.75 -34.38
C THR A 681 15.57 3.41 -32.95
N SER A 682 14.87 4.30 -32.27
CA SER A 682 14.26 4.00 -30.96
C SER A 682 12.87 4.59 -30.84
N ASN A 683 12.00 3.83 -30.16
CA ASN A 683 10.65 4.25 -29.79
C ASN A 683 10.46 4.02 -28.27
N VAL A 684 10.11 5.06 -27.59
CA VAL A 684 9.84 5.01 -26.15
C VAL A 684 8.43 5.50 -25.89
N VAL A 685 7.60 4.67 -25.27
CA VAL A 685 6.25 5.02 -24.86
C VAL A 685 6.13 4.80 -23.35
N SER A 686 5.93 5.88 -22.62
CA SER A 686 5.65 5.83 -21.18
C SER A 686 4.21 6.27 -20.95
N ARG A 687 3.42 5.41 -20.33
CA ARG A 687 2.06 5.73 -19.91
C ARG A 687 1.96 5.65 -18.42
N SER A 688 1.52 6.76 -17.81
CA SER A 688 1.40 6.82 -16.37
C SER A 688 0.04 7.35 -15.95
N ILE A 689 -0.46 6.82 -14.85
CA ILE A 689 -1.66 7.33 -14.19
C ILE A 689 -1.26 7.69 -12.77
N SER A 690 -1.68 8.87 -12.36
CA SER A 690 -1.55 9.33 -10.98
C SER A 690 -2.93 9.65 -10.42
N LYS A 691 -3.21 9.14 -9.21
CA LYS A 691 -4.50 9.27 -8.53
C LYS A 691 -4.27 9.54 -7.04
N GLY A 692 -5.12 10.38 -6.43
CA GLY A 692 -5.11 10.63 -4.99
C GLY A 692 -3.79 11.20 -4.48
N ARG A 693 -3.17 12.16 -5.17
CA ARG A 693 -1.82 12.72 -4.91
C ARG A 693 -0.66 11.78 -5.22
N GLY A 694 -0.91 10.67 -5.88
CA GLY A 694 0.14 9.81 -6.39
C GLY A 694 1.12 10.58 -7.27
N ARG A 695 2.39 10.22 -7.22
CA ARG A 695 3.43 10.81 -8.03
C ARG A 695 4.01 9.79 -8.99
N THR A 696 3.91 10.07 -10.27
CA THR A 696 4.70 9.36 -11.27
C THR A 696 5.83 10.27 -11.74
N SER A 697 7.02 9.71 -11.89
CA SER A 697 8.15 10.42 -12.50
C SER A 697 8.66 9.60 -13.67
N TYR A 698 8.84 10.25 -14.81
CA TYR A 698 9.52 9.66 -15.96
C TYR A 698 10.87 10.34 -16.18
N ARG A 699 11.97 9.57 -16.23
CA ARG A 699 13.33 10.04 -16.53
C ARG A 699 13.81 9.43 -17.82
N GLY A 700 13.76 10.23 -18.91
CA GLY A 700 14.20 9.80 -20.23
C GLY A 700 15.63 10.26 -20.53
N HIS A 701 16.46 9.39 -21.11
CA HIS A 701 17.77 9.76 -21.61
C HIS A 701 17.97 9.21 -23.01
N ILE A 702 18.03 10.09 -23.98
CA ILE A 702 18.43 9.78 -25.36
C ILE A 702 19.81 10.36 -25.63
N LYS A 703 20.73 9.51 -26.03
CA LYS A 703 22.06 9.93 -26.44
C LYS A 703 22.35 9.47 -27.86
N VAL A 704 22.79 10.42 -28.71
CA VAL A 704 23.21 10.15 -30.11
C VAL A 704 24.68 10.51 -30.21
N LEU A 705 25.53 9.50 -30.44
CA LEU A 705 26.99 9.71 -30.52
C LEU A 705 27.41 10.32 -31.88
N PRO A 706 28.61 10.94 -32.00
CA PRO A 706 29.04 11.65 -33.20
C PRO A 706 29.02 10.81 -34.50
N LYS A 707 29.19 9.49 -34.40
CA LYS A 707 29.24 8.57 -35.57
C LYS A 707 27.86 8.01 -35.94
N ALA A 708 26.82 8.24 -35.11
CA ALA A 708 25.47 7.74 -35.35
C ALA A 708 24.70 8.71 -36.26
N THR A 709 24.79 8.48 -37.57
CA THR A 709 24.08 9.25 -38.60
C THR A 709 22.71 8.64 -38.89
N ASN A 710 21.77 9.43 -39.47
CA ASN A 710 20.43 9.02 -39.87
C ASN A 710 19.68 8.31 -38.72
N VAL A 711 19.79 8.86 -37.53
CA VAL A 711 19.09 8.30 -36.34
C VAL A 711 17.65 8.78 -36.31
N LYS A 712 16.71 7.88 -35.97
CA LYS A 712 15.30 8.24 -35.76
C LYS A 712 14.90 7.85 -34.34
N CYS A 713 14.52 8.84 -33.54
CA CYS A 713 14.05 8.66 -32.17
C CYS A 713 12.64 9.23 -31.98
N ASN A 714 11.80 8.47 -31.32
CA ASN A 714 10.53 8.97 -30.83
C ASN A 714 10.40 8.67 -29.32
N VAL A 715 10.00 9.68 -28.56
CA VAL A 715 9.72 9.57 -27.12
C VAL A 715 8.34 10.14 -26.87
N ARG A 716 7.43 9.32 -26.36
CA ARG A 716 6.09 9.74 -26.01
C ARG A 716 5.81 9.42 -24.55
N CYS A 717 5.43 10.45 -23.81
CA CYS A 717 5.12 10.37 -22.38
C CYS A 717 3.68 10.85 -22.18
N ASP A 718 2.76 9.92 -22.02
CA ASP A 718 1.36 10.24 -21.74
C ASP A 718 1.10 10.04 -20.24
N ALA A 719 0.66 11.07 -19.54
CA ALA A 719 0.25 11.01 -18.16
C ALA A 719 -1.22 11.37 -18.03
N LEU A 720 -1.97 10.57 -17.32
CA LEU A 720 -3.37 10.80 -17.00
C LEU A 720 -3.49 11.08 -15.49
N LEU A 721 -3.96 12.26 -15.14
CA LEU A 721 -4.26 12.64 -13.76
C LEU A 721 -5.75 12.41 -13.52
N LEU A 722 -6.08 11.66 -12.48
CA LEU A 722 -7.46 11.34 -12.14
C LEU A 722 -8.05 12.33 -11.13
N ASP A 723 -7.22 13.19 -10.54
CA ASP A 723 -7.63 14.26 -9.61
C ASP A 723 -6.67 15.45 -9.70
N GLU A 724 -7.03 16.55 -9.03
CA GLU A 724 -6.28 17.83 -9.08
C GLU A 724 -5.00 17.83 -8.24
N GLU A 725 -4.87 16.90 -7.31
CA GLU A 725 -3.77 16.83 -6.35
C GLU A 725 -2.67 15.87 -6.78
N SER A 726 -2.96 15.00 -7.74
CA SER A 726 -2.00 14.06 -8.33
C SER A 726 -0.95 14.75 -9.19
N ARG A 727 0.25 14.17 -9.22
CA ARG A 727 1.39 14.76 -9.91
C ARG A 727 2.05 13.79 -10.87
N SER A 728 2.42 14.29 -12.03
CA SER A 728 3.32 13.63 -12.97
C SER A 728 4.48 14.54 -13.32
N ASP A 729 5.70 14.04 -13.18
CA ASP A 729 6.92 14.76 -13.53
C ASP A 729 7.60 14.08 -14.71
N THR A 730 8.07 14.85 -15.68
CA THR A 730 8.85 14.34 -16.80
C THR A 730 10.19 15.04 -16.84
N TYR A 731 11.28 14.26 -16.81
CA TYR A 731 12.67 14.73 -16.84
C TYR A 731 13.35 14.21 -18.12
N PRO A 732 13.12 14.82 -19.28
CA PRO A 732 13.75 14.42 -20.52
C PRO A 732 15.19 14.97 -20.56
N TYR A 733 16.14 14.07 -20.82
CA TYR A 733 17.52 14.44 -21.08
C TYR A 733 17.93 13.98 -22.48
N MET A 734 18.40 14.90 -23.32
CA MET A 734 18.75 14.65 -24.70
C MET A 734 20.16 15.15 -24.95
N ASP A 735 21.07 14.24 -25.28
CA ASP A 735 22.46 14.48 -25.57
C ASP A 735 22.72 14.08 -27.04
N ILE A 736 22.54 15.04 -27.96
CA ILE A 736 22.63 14.80 -29.41
C ILE A 736 23.92 15.39 -29.93
N GLU A 737 24.91 14.54 -30.16
CA GLU A 737 26.25 14.92 -30.65
C GLU A 737 26.39 14.83 -32.18
N ASN A 738 25.32 14.43 -32.91
CA ASN A 738 25.30 14.37 -34.38
C ASN A 738 24.05 15.08 -34.92
N PRO A 739 24.17 16.00 -35.92
CA PRO A 739 23.03 16.76 -36.47
C PRO A 739 22.13 15.92 -37.35
N ASP A 740 22.58 14.77 -37.90
CA ASP A 740 21.78 13.91 -38.77
C ASP A 740 20.86 12.98 -37.95
N VAL A 741 19.87 13.60 -37.32
CA VAL A 741 18.90 12.94 -36.45
C VAL A 741 17.49 13.47 -36.70
N THR A 742 16.52 12.54 -36.77
CA THR A 742 15.10 12.88 -36.68
C THR A 742 14.66 12.53 -35.25
N PHE A 743 14.30 13.54 -34.49
CA PHE A 743 13.92 13.38 -33.09
C PHE A 743 12.52 13.93 -32.84
N GLY A 744 11.62 13.11 -32.28
CA GLY A 744 10.31 13.52 -31.79
C GLY A 744 10.26 13.31 -30.29
N HIS A 745 9.81 14.34 -29.56
CA HIS A 745 9.44 14.22 -28.15
C HIS A 745 8.07 14.82 -27.93
N GLU A 746 7.15 14.02 -27.44
CA GLU A 746 5.80 14.44 -27.08
C GLU A 746 5.54 14.07 -25.61
N ALA A 747 5.11 15.05 -24.84
CA ALA A 747 4.69 14.81 -23.46
C ALA A 747 3.27 15.37 -23.29
N THR A 748 2.35 14.51 -22.93
CA THR A 748 0.95 14.88 -22.71
C THR A 748 0.63 14.62 -21.24
N VAL A 749 0.13 15.65 -20.55
CA VAL A 749 -0.47 15.49 -19.24
C VAL A 749 -1.92 15.93 -19.36
N SER A 750 -2.84 15.02 -19.16
CA SER A 750 -4.28 15.28 -19.23
C SER A 750 -4.97 14.89 -17.91
N LYS A 751 -6.00 15.65 -17.58
CA LYS A 751 -7.01 15.22 -16.59
C LYS A 751 -8.13 14.52 -17.35
N VAL A 752 -8.82 13.57 -16.71
CA VAL A 752 -10.04 12.99 -17.28
C VAL A 752 -11.06 14.10 -17.48
N GLY A 753 -11.47 14.32 -18.74
CA GLY A 753 -12.37 15.41 -19.10
C GLY A 753 -13.78 15.16 -18.59
N GLU A 754 -14.36 16.13 -17.89
CA GLU A 754 -15.77 16.10 -17.46
C GLU A 754 -16.72 15.86 -18.65
N ASP A 755 -16.40 16.38 -19.82
CA ASP A 755 -17.17 16.18 -21.06
C ASP A 755 -17.16 14.71 -21.51
N GLN A 756 -16.04 14.01 -21.34
CA GLN A 756 -15.96 12.60 -21.69
C GLN A 756 -16.78 11.73 -20.72
N ILE A 757 -16.70 12.04 -19.45
CA ILE A 757 -17.51 11.38 -18.41
C ILE A 757 -18.99 11.65 -18.67
N PHE A 758 -19.38 12.92 -18.89
CA PHE A 758 -20.74 13.33 -19.19
C PHE A 758 -21.28 12.62 -20.44
N TYR A 759 -20.48 12.52 -21.51
CA TYR A 759 -20.89 11.81 -22.72
C TYR A 759 -21.22 10.34 -22.44
N LEU A 760 -20.39 9.63 -21.65
CA LEU A 760 -20.62 8.24 -21.28
C LEU A 760 -21.81 8.10 -20.35
N GLN A 761 -21.99 9.01 -19.38
CA GLN A 761 -23.14 9.06 -18.49
C GLN A 761 -24.45 9.29 -19.27
N SER A 762 -24.42 10.13 -20.32
CA SER A 762 -25.59 10.35 -21.17
C SER A 762 -26.00 9.08 -21.97
N ARG A 763 -25.13 8.08 -22.05
CA ARG A 763 -25.39 6.76 -22.61
C ARG A 763 -25.80 5.69 -21.57
N GLY A 764 -26.02 6.11 -20.32
CA GLY A 764 -26.47 5.22 -19.25
C GLY A 764 -25.33 4.46 -18.55
N ILE A 765 -24.08 4.86 -18.78
CA ILE A 765 -22.90 4.34 -18.11
C ILE A 765 -22.69 5.20 -16.85
N ASP A 766 -22.60 4.60 -15.68
CA ASP A 766 -22.31 5.37 -14.47
C ASP A 766 -20.90 5.97 -14.51
N GLU A 767 -20.66 6.97 -13.70
CA GLU A 767 -19.41 7.75 -13.72
C GLU A 767 -18.19 6.88 -13.42
N GLN A 768 -18.33 5.85 -12.57
CA GLN A 768 -17.25 4.90 -12.24
C GLN A 768 -16.89 4.04 -13.44
N GLN A 769 -17.90 3.48 -14.07
CA GLN A 769 -17.73 2.68 -15.29
C GLN A 769 -17.17 3.54 -16.43
N ALA A 770 -17.63 4.81 -16.53
CA ALA A 770 -17.12 5.75 -17.52
C ALA A 770 -15.62 6.03 -17.32
N THR A 771 -15.21 6.31 -16.10
CA THR A 771 -13.79 6.54 -15.75
C THR A 771 -12.96 5.28 -15.95
N ALA A 772 -13.47 4.12 -15.55
CA ALA A 772 -12.80 2.83 -15.77
C ALA A 772 -12.61 2.52 -17.26
N LEU A 773 -13.60 2.82 -18.11
CA LEU A 773 -13.50 2.66 -19.57
C LEU A 773 -12.42 3.58 -20.17
N ILE A 774 -12.33 4.84 -19.70
CA ILE A 774 -11.31 5.78 -20.18
C ILE A 774 -9.91 5.29 -19.80
N VAL A 775 -9.72 4.84 -18.57
CA VAL A 775 -8.43 4.32 -18.08
C VAL A 775 -8.03 3.00 -18.77
N ASN A 776 -8.96 2.09 -18.94
CA ASN A 776 -8.71 0.84 -19.69
C ASN A 776 -8.31 1.16 -21.14
N GLY A 777 -8.99 2.11 -21.78
CA GLY A 777 -8.62 2.63 -23.09
C GLY A 777 -7.24 3.26 -23.13
N PHE A 778 -6.87 3.98 -22.06
CA PHE A 778 -5.54 4.59 -21.95
C PHE A 778 -4.42 3.54 -21.85
N PHE A 779 -4.64 2.42 -21.16
CA PHE A 779 -3.67 1.33 -21.06
C PHE A 779 -3.84 0.24 -22.15
N GLU A 780 -4.89 0.26 -22.95
CA GLU A 780 -5.15 -0.77 -23.98
C GLU A 780 -3.95 -1.09 -24.88
N PRO A 781 -3.17 -0.13 -25.41
CA PRO A 781 -1.98 -0.42 -26.19
C PRO A 781 -0.91 -1.19 -25.42
N PHE A 782 -0.80 -0.98 -24.09
CA PHE A 782 0.10 -1.73 -23.22
C PHE A 782 -0.42 -3.15 -23.01
N VAL A 783 -1.71 -3.28 -22.72
CA VAL A 783 -2.36 -4.59 -22.49
C VAL A 783 -2.27 -5.51 -23.70
N LYS A 784 -2.38 -4.96 -24.92
CA LYS A 784 -2.26 -5.72 -26.18
C LYS A 784 -0.86 -6.33 -26.40
N GLU A 785 0.16 -5.77 -25.80
CA GLU A 785 1.54 -6.25 -25.90
C GLU A 785 1.88 -7.34 -24.87
N LEU A 786 1.00 -7.56 -23.88
CA LEU A 786 1.17 -8.60 -22.87
C LEU A 786 0.64 -9.96 -23.38
N PRO A 787 1.21 -11.09 -22.94
CA PRO A 787 0.56 -12.39 -23.06
C PRO A 787 -0.82 -12.36 -22.39
N MET A 788 -1.75 -13.18 -22.91
CA MET A 788 -3.17 -13.10 -22.54
C MET A 788 -3.41 -13.22 -21.02
N GLU A 789 -2.63 -14.07 -20.33
CA GLU A 789 -2.73 -14.30 -18.90
C GLU A 789 -2.37 -13.04 -18.11
N TYR A 790 -1.28 -12.38 -18.51
CA TYR A 790 -0.82 -11.12 -17.90
C TYR A 790 -1.67 -9.94 -18.31
N ALA A 791 -2.22 -9.96 -19.53
CA ALA A 791 -3.22 -8.98 -19.97
C ALA A 791 -4.48 -9.06 -19.12
N VAL A 792 -4.95 -10.27 -18.79
CA VAL A 792 -6.08 -10.52 -17.89
C VAL A 792 -5.74 -10.06 -16.47
N GLU A 793 -4.56 -10.40 -15.97
CA GLU A 793 -4.12 -9.97 -14.63
C GLU A 793 -3.96 -8.46 -14.54
N LEU A 794 -3.30 -7.82 -15.51
CA LEU A 794 -3.16 -6.37 -15.55
C LEU A 794 -4.52 -5.67 -15.70
N ASN A 795 -5.41 -6.14 -16.59
CA ASN A 795 -6.76 -5.59 -16.70
C ASN A 795 -7.54 -5.77 -15.41
N ARG A 796 -7.38 -6.90 -14.70
CA ARG A 796 -7.95 -7.11 -13.38
C ARG A 796 -7.35 -6.16 -12.34
N LEU A 797 -6.03 -5.99 -12.34
CA LEU A 797 -5.34 -5.04 -11.47
C LEU A 797 -5.74 -3.59 -11.78
N LEU A 798 -5.88 -3.24 -13.05
CA LEU A 798 -6.39 -1.93 -13.49
C LEU A 798 -7.86 -1.76 -13.11
N ALA A 799 -8.71 -2.75 -13.34
CA ALA A 799 -10.11 -2.72 -12.92
C ALA A 799 -10.22 -2.58 -11.40
N LEU A 800 -9.47 -3.38 -10.64
CA LEU A 800 -9.37 -3.27 -9.19
C LEU A 800 -8.83 -1.89 -8.74
N SER A 801 -7.92 -1.31 -9.50
CA SER A 801 -7.41 0.04 -9.24
C SER A 801 -8.38 1.14 -9.67
N MET A 802 -9.37 0.84 -10.50
CA MET A 802 -10.36 1.78 -11.04
C MET A 802 -11.73 1.70 -10.39
N GLU A 803 -12.13 0.54 -9.85
CA GLU A 803 -13.40 0.33 -9.14
C GLU A 803 -13.44 1.18 -7.86
N GLY A 804 -13.54 2.52 -7.96
CA GLY A 804 -13.60 3.41 -6.82
C GLY A 804 -13.16 4.83 -7.05
N ALA A 805 -13.20 5.26 -8.29
CA ALA A 805 -12.78 6.61 -8.66
C ALA A 805 -13.82 7.70 -8.37
N ILE A 806 -14.96 7.40 -7.71
CA ILE A 806 -16.00 8.41 -7.46
C ILE A 806 -16.72 8.14 -6.14
N GLY A 807 -16.80 9.18 -5.31
CA GLY A 807 -17.60 9.28 -4.10
C GLY A 807 -17.15 10.43 -3.27
#